data_ccc463641ae94fc0a2b43e12e6ac0912
#
_entry.id   ccc463641ae94fc0a2b43e12e6ac0912
#
_cell.length_a   1.000
_cell.length_b   1.000
_cell.length_c   1.000
_cell.angle_alpha   90.00
_cell.angle_beta   90.00
_cell.angle_gamma   90.00
#
_symmetry.space_group_name_H-M   'P 1'
#
loop_
_entity.id
_entity.type
_entity.pdbx_description
1 polymer ?
#
loop_
_entity_poly.entity_id
_entity_poly.type
_entity_poly.pdbx_seq_one_letter_code
_entity_poly.pdbx_strand_id
1 'polypeptide(L)'
;MSSRRNLANAIRALSMDAVQKANSGHPGAPMGMADIAEVLWNDHMKYNPNNAKWADRDRFVLSNGHGSMLIYSLLHLTGFGLTIDDIKGFRQLHSKTAGHPEYGYADGIETTTGPLGQGVTNAVGMAIAERTLAAQFNKPGHEIVNHNTFVFMGDGCLMEGLSHESCAMAGTLGLGKLTAFWDDNDISIDGHIGDWMEQGVPGRFNSYGWHVVAVDGHDADAISKAITEAKAVTDKPSLICCKTTIGFGSPNLAGTHDCHGAPLGDDEIAATRKQLGWDHAPFEIPADVYAGWDHKAQGAVDESAWNDKFGAYKTEFPAEAAEFERRMAGDLPANFVVEMDKFIAKTQDEMPTIASRQASQRAIEAMGPLLPEMFGGSADLTGSNLTNWSGTVKVNKENANGNYLSWGVREFGMAHMMNGMVLHGGFKVYGATFFMFMEFMRNALRMSALMKIGTIYVYTHDSIGLGEDGPTHQAVEQLSTMRVIPGFQTWRGCDAVESAVSWKMAMLRGNAPTALIFSRQALTAMQRTAEQVANIEKGGYVLKDCDGNADVIFISTGSEVGLAVEAAEAMDANVRVVSMPCCEAFDAQDQAYRDAVLTPGVKRVAIEAGVAQSWYKYVGLDGGLVCMKSFGESAPAPELFKEFGFTVDNVIATAKAVIG
;
A
#
# COMPACT_ATOMS: atom_id res chain seq x y z
N MET A 1 -29.40 -25.77 17.85
CA MET A 1 -28.38 -24.78 17.50
C MET A 1 -27.35 -24.79 18.62
N SER A 2 -26.09 -24.76 18.27
CA SER A 2 -25.01 -24.67 19.25
C SER A 2 -25.08 -23.34 20.03
N SER A 3 -24.54 -23.30 21.25
CA SER A 3 -24.50 -22.05 22.02
C SER A 3 -23.44 -21.10 21.44
N ARG A 4 -23.60 -19.78 21.61
CA ARG A 4 -22.58 -18.79 21.24
C ARG A 4 -21.19 -19.15 21.76
N ARG A 5 -21.12 -19.60 23.02
CA ARG A 5 -19.85 -20.04 23.62
C ARG A 5 -19.22 -21.19 22.84
N ASN A 6 -20.01 -22.15 22.34
CA ASN A 6 -19.48 -23.25 21.52
C ASN A 6 -19.02 -22.77 20.14
N LEU A 7 -19.71 -21.79 19.55
CA LEU A 7 -19.26 -21.16 18.29
C LEU A 7 -17.89 -20.47 18.49
N ALA A 8 -17.75 -19.68 19.55
CA ALA A 8 -16.46 -19.06 19.88
C ALA A 8 -15.38 -20.12 20.23
N ASN A 9 -15.75 -21.22 20.91
CA ASN A 9 -14.81 -22.29 21.23
C ASN A 9 -14.29 -23.03 20.00
N ALA A 10 -15.04 -23.05 18.88
CA ALA A 10 -14.53 -23.58 17.62
C ALA A 10 -13.31 -22.80 17.10
N ILE A 11 -13.34 -21.45 17.22
CA ILE A 11 -12.19 -20.60 16.89
C ILE A 11 -11.00 -20.93 17.79
N ARG A 12 -11.24 -21.05 19.10
CA ARG A 12 -10.21 -21.40 20.09
C ARG A 12 -9.56 -22.76 19.78
N ALA A 13 -10.40 -23.77 19.51
CA ALA A 13 -9.95 -25.13 19.19
C ALA A 13 -9.10 -25.16 17.91
N LEU A 14 -9.61 -24.56 16.81
CA LEU A 14 -8.86 -24.52 15.55
C LEU A 14 -7.53 -23.76 15.70
N SER A 15 -7.53 -22.69 16.48
CA SER A 15 -6.33 -21.87 16.68
C SER A 15 -5.24 -22.62 17.47
N MET A 16 -5.60 -23.23 18.60
CA MET A 16 -4.61 -23.97 19.39
C MET A 16 -4.13 -25.23 18.64
N ASP A 17 -5.01 -25.93 17.93
CA ASP A 17 -4.66 -27.14 17.16
C ASP A 17 -3.71 -26.84 16.00
N ALA A 18 -3.99 -25.77 15.24
CA ALA A 18 -3.18 -25.39 14.10
C ALA A 18 -1.79 -24.90 14.52
N VAL A 19 -1.73 -24.09 15.58
CA VAL A 19 -0.46 -23.61 16.13
C VAL A 19 0.36 -24.76 16.71
N GLN A 20 -0.26 -25.69 17.45
CA GLN A 20 0.40 -26.89 17.98
C GLN A 20 0.94 -27.78 16.87
N LYS A 21 0.13 -28.06 15.84
CA LYS A 21 0.54 -28.87 14.71
C LYS A 21 1.71 -28.26 13.93
N ALA A 22 1.67 -26.95 13.73
CA ALA A 22 2.76 -26.22 13.06
C ALA A 22 4.00 -26.05 13.96
N ASN A 23 3.88 -26.32 15.24
CA ASN A 23 4.88 -26.00 16.27
C ASN A 23 5.37 -24.53 16.18
N SER A 24 4.50 -23.63 15.76
CA SER A 24 4.80 -22.22 15.50
C SER A 24 3.52 -21.42 15.36
N GLY A 25 3.42 -20.28 16.00
CA GLY A 25 2.29 -19.35 15.84
C GLY A 25 1.88 -18.69 17.16
N HIS A 26 0.76 -17.97 17.11
CA HIS A 26 0.29 -17.13 18.20
C HIS A 26 -1.15 -17.53 18.57
N PRO A 27 -1.37 -18.42 19.52
CA PRO A 27 -2.71 -18.90 19.87
C PRO A 27 -3.46 -17.94 20.81
N GLY A 28 -2.74 -17.13 21.59
CA GLY A 28 -3.30 -16.37 22.70
C GLY A 28 -4.34 -15.34 22.30
N ALA A 29 -4.03 -14.46 21.35
CA ALA A 29 -4.96 -13.44 20.87
C ALA A 29 -6.21 -14.04 20.17
N PRO A 30 -6.10 -15.03 19.26
CA PRO A 30 -7.27 -15.74 18.73
C PRO A 30 -8.19 -16.33 19.80
N MET A 31 -7.62 -16.89 20.86
CA MET A 31 -8.41 -17.47 21.95
C MET A 31 -9.10 -16.39 22.79
N GLY A 32 -8.42 -15.26 23.04
CA GLY A 32 -8.98 -14.12 23.76
C GLY A 32 -10.10 -13.42 23.02
N MET A 33 -9.93 -13.18 21.72
CA MET A 33 -10.86 -12.42 20.88
C MET A 33 -12.02 -13.25 20.28
N ALA A 34 -12.09 -14.55 20.55
CA ALA A 34 -13.05 -15.45 19.91
C ALA A 34 -14.52 -15.05 20.12
N ASP A 35 -14.88 -14.57 21.31
CA ASP A 35 -16.26 -14.13 21.61
C ASP A 35 -16.61 -12.84 20.83
N ILE A 36 -15.66 -11.88 20.73
CA ILE A 36 -15.85 -10.65 19.98
C ILE A 36 -16.05 -10.96 18.49
N ALA A 37 -15.22 -11.87 17.96
CA ALA A 37 -15.28 -12.28 16.56
C ALA A 37 -16.59 -13.02 16.25
N GLU A 38 -17.06 -13.88 17.16
CA GLU A 38 -18.33 -14.59 17.00
C GLU A 38 -19.50 -13.61 16.88
N VAL A 39 -19.59 -12.64 17.79
CA VAL A 39 -20.68 -11.66 17.78
C VAL A 39 -20.61 -10.78 16.52
N LEU A 40 -19.42 -10.29 16.16
CA LEU A 40 -19.27 -9.42 15.00
C LEU A 40 -19.68 -10.13 13.70
N TRP A 41 -19.13 -11.32 13.45
CA TRP A 41 -19.28 -12.02 12.17
C TRP A 41 -20.66 -12.66 11.99
N ASN A 42 -21.29 -13.14 13.06
CA ASN A 42 -22.62 -13.76 12.96
C ASN A 42 -23.76 -12.75 12.97
N ASP A 43 -23.65 -11.64 13.74
CA ASP A 43 -24.80 -10.77 13.97
C ASP A 43 -24.71 -9.41 13.27
N HIS A 44 -23.51 -8.91 12.96
CA HIS A 44 -23.33 -7.50 12.62
C HIS A 44 -22.66 -7.23 11.28
N MET A 45 -21.85 -8.16 10.75
CA MET A 45 -21.18 -8.02 9.47
C MET A 45 -22.05 -8.47 8.29
N LYS A 46 -22.00 -7.69 7.23
CA LYS A 46 -22.63 -7.95 5.93
C LYS A 46 -21.58 -8.45 4.94
N TYR A 47 -21.64 -9.72 4.57
CA TYR A 47 -20.68 -10.33 3.65
C TYR A 47 -21.28 -11.56 2.95
N ASN A 48 -20.72 -11.96 1.80
CA ASN A 48 -21.10 -13.20 1.12
C ASN A 48 -19.86 -14.08 0.90
N PRO A 49 -19.75 -15.24 1.60
CA PRO A 49 -18.63 -16.15 1.41
C PRO A 49 -18.47 -16.67 -0.02
N ASN A 50 -19.56 -16.73 -0.80
CA ASN A 50 -19.54 -17.15 -2.19
C ASN A 50 -19.09 -16.03 -3.16
N ASN A 51 -19.05 -14.77 -2.70
CA ASN A 51 -18.55 -13.63 -3.45
C ASN A 51 -17.75 -12.67 -2.54
N ALA A 52 -16.54 -13.05 -2.25
CA ALA A 52 -15.60 -12.29 -1.41
C ALA A 52 -15.24 -10.91 -2.00
N LYS A 53 -15.64 -10.62 -3.25
CA LYS A 53 -15.37 -9.34 -3.93
C LYS A 53 -16.64 -8.51 -4.14
N TRP A 54 -17.77 -8.88 -3.55
CA TRP A 54 -18.98 -8.06 -3.59
C TRP A 54 -18.66 -6.62 -3.19
N ALA A 55 -19.08 -5.66 -4.01
CA ALA A 55 -18.66 -4.26 -3.88
C ALA A 55 -19.09 -3.63 -2.54
N ASP A 56 -20.31 -3.90 -2.07
CA ASP A 56 -20.88 -3.33 -0.85
C ASP A 56 -20.83 -4.27 0.38
N ARG A 57 -19.87 -5.24 0.38
CA ARG A 57 -19.58 -6.03 1.59
C ARG A 57 -18.92 -5.18 2.65
N ASP A 58 -19.16 -5.46 3.91
CA ASP A 58 -18.36 -4.92 5.01
C ASP A 58 -16.90 -5.43 4.89
N ARG A 59 -15.94 -4.62 5.34
CA ARG A 59 -14.51 -4.96 5.34
C ARG A 59 -14.06 -5.34 6.74
N PHE A 60 -13.35 -6.44 6.87
CA PHE A 60 -12.75 -6.86 8.13
C PHE A 60 -11.22 -6.88 8.02
N VAL A 61 -10.56 -6.21 8.96
CA VAL A 61 -9.09 -6.15 9.05
C VAL A 61 -8.62 -6.66 10.40
N LEU A 62 -7.77 -7.65 10.40
CA LEU A 62 -7.05 -8.12 11.59
C LEU A 62 -5.69 -7.40 11.66
N SER A 63 -5.60 -6.26 12.36
CA SER A 63 -4.38 -5.46 12.45
C SER A 63 -3.31 -6.12 13.32
N ASN A 64 -3.70 -6.85 14.36
CA ASN A 64 -2.83 -7.75 15.11
C ASN A 64 -2.65 -9.08 14.35
N GLY A 65 -2.08 -9.00 13.16
CA GLY A 65 -2.00 -10.09 12.18
C GLY A 65 -1.21 -11.33 12.63
N HIS A 66 -0.44 -11.23 13.72
CA HIS A 66 0.18 -12.40 14.36
C HIS A 66 -0.87 -13.39 14.88
N GLY A 67 -2.06 -12.91 15.30
CA GLY A 67 -3.23 -13.72 15.64
C GLY A 67 -3.96 -14.30 14.41
N SER A 68 -3.25 -14.61 13.34
CA SER A 68 -3.80 -15.00 12.01
C SER A 68 -4.78 -16.16 12.05
N MET A 69 -4.64 -17.09 12.98
CA MET A 69 -5.59 -18.20 13.12
C MET A 69 -7.01 -17.74 13.47
N LEU A 70 -7.19 -16.54 14.04
CA LEU A 70 -8.53 -15.96 14.22
C LEU A 70 -9.25 -15.81 12.88
N ILE A 71 -8.65 -15.07 11.94
CA ILE A 71 -9.27 -14.83 10.63
C ILE A 71 -9.37 -16.13 9.81
N TYR A 72 -8.37 -17.02 9.85
CA TYR A 72 -8.45 -18.29 9.13
C TYR A 72 -9.55 -19.20 9.66
N SER A 73 -9.75 -19.25 10.98
CA SER A 73 -10.86 -19.98 11.59
C SER A 73 -12.21 -19.40 11.16
N LEU A 74 -12.33 -18.07 11.16
CA LEU A 74 -13.54 -17.38 10.68
C LEU A 74 -13.85 -17.70 9.22
N LEU A 75 -12.85 -17.55 8.32
CA LEU A 75 -13.03 -17.83 6.89
C LEU A 75 -13.40 -19.30 6.62
N HIS A 76 -12.81 -20.23 7.39
CA HIS A 76 -13.16 -21.65 7.31
C HIS A 76 -14.60 -21.91 7.76
N LEU A 77 -14.95 -21.43 8.95
CA LEU A 77 -16.25 -21.71 9.57
C LEU A 77 -17.42 -21.06 8.82
N THR A 78 -17.23 -19.84 8.34
CA THR A 78 -18.29 -19.07 7.65
C THR A 78 -18.46 -19.45 6.17
N GLY A 79 -17.52 -20.21 5.59
CA GLY A 79 -17.66 -20.79 4.26
C GLY A 79 -16.94 -20.10 3.11
N PHE A 80 -15.87 -19.31 3.36
CA PHE A 80 -15.02 -18.68 2.31
C PHE A 80 -14.11 -19.64 1.54
N GLY A 81 -14.35 -20.94 1.63
CA GLY A 81 -13.63 -21.93 0.83
C GLY A 81 -12.28 -22.37 1.39
N LEU A 82 -11.86 -21.93 2.58
CA LEU A 82 -10.77 -22.54 3.32
C LEU A 82 -11.24 -23.90 3.88
N THR A 83 -10.54 -24.95 3.54
CA THR A 83 -10.85 -26.31 4.01
C THR A 83 -10.18 -26.59 5.35
N ILE A 84 -10.62 -27.65 6.04
CA ILE A 84 -9.94 -28.10 7.28
C ILE A 84 -8.49 -28.53 7.00
N ASP A 85 -8.18 -29.00 5.78
CA ASP A 85 -6.82 -29.34 5.40
C ASP A 85 -5.96 -28.10 5.14
N ASP A 86 -6.54 -27.00 4.65
CA ASP A 86 -5.87 -25.69 4.62
C ASP A 86 -5.52 -25.21 6.03
N ILE A 87 -6.44 -25.38 7.01
CA ILE A 87 -6.19 -25.06 8.44
C ILE A 87 -5.07 -25.94 9.00
N LYS A 88 -5.07 -27.26 8.73
CA LYS A 88 -4.01 -28.18 9.11
C LYS A 88 -2.67 -27.85 8.45
N GLY A 89 -2.70 -27.14 7.32
CA GLY A 89 -1.54 -26.66 6.58
C GLY A 89 -0.99 -25.33 7.09
N PHE A 90 -1.44 -24.81 8.22
CA PHE A 90 -1.00 -23.53 8.78
C PHE A 90 0.53 -23.40 8.82
N ARG A 91 1.06 -22.29 8.30
CA ARG A 91 2.50 -21.98 8.21
C ARG A 91 3.34 -22.97 7.39
N GLN A 92 2.72 -23.78 6.52
CA GLN A 92 3.45 -24.68 5.63
C GLN A 92 3.71 -24.03 4.27
N LEU A 93 4.74 -24.52 3.56
CA LEU A 93 5.08 -24.01 2.23
C LEU A 93 3.89 -24.12 1.27
N HIS A 94 3.58 -23.04 0.55
CA HIS A 94 2.45 -22.90 -0.38
C HIS A 94 1.05 -23.01 0.25
N SER A 95 0.95 -22.94 1.57
CA SER A 95 -0.34 -22.94 2.25
C SER A 95 -1.08 -21.60 2.02
N LYS A 96 -2.43 -21.67 1.93
CA LYS A 96 -3.30 -20.49 1.96
C LYS A 96 -3.34 -19.83 3.35
N THR A 97 -2.98 -20.57 4.39
CA THR A 97 -2.94 -20.13 5.78
C THR A 97 -1.51 -19.80 6.18
N ALA A 98 -0.97 -18.73 5.62
CA ALA A 98 0.36 -18.22 5.90
C ALA A 98 0.52 -17.80 7.38
N GLY A 99 1.74 -17.55 7.84
CA GLY A 99 2.02 -17.16 9.23
C GLY A 99 1.30 -15.90 9.69
N HIS A 100 1.06 -14.98 8.75
CA HIS A 100 0.26 -13.76 8.91
C HIS A 100 -0.69 -13.68 7.72
N PRO A 101 -1.84 -12.94 7.82
CA PRO A 101 -2.77 -12.82 6.70
C PRO A 101 -2.11 -12.17 5.48
N GLU A 102 -2.20 -12.83 4.33
CA GLU A 102 -1.63 -12.38 3.05
C GLU A 102 -2.74 -12.10 2.05
N TYR A 103 -2.83 -10.86 1.56
CA TYR A 103 -3.80 -10.48 0.54
C TYR A 103 -3.61 -11.33 -0.74
N GLY A 104 -4.71 -11.91 -1.22
CA GLY A 104 -4.71 -12.76 -2.42
C GLY A 104 -4.36 -14.23 -2.17
N TYR A 105 -4.07 -14.68 -0.93
CA TYR A 105 -3.84 -16.09 -0.60
C TYR A 105 -5.14 -16.83 -0.28
N ALA A 106 -6.07 -16.17 0.40
CA ALA A 106 -7.40 -16.70 0.66
C ALA A 106 -8.45 -15.59 0.46
N ASP A 107 -9.63 -15.96 -0.06
CA ASP A 107 -10.76 -15.06 -0.17
C ASP A 107 -11.20 -14.59 1.23
N GLY A 108 -11.58 -13.31 1.34
CA GLY A 108 -11.97 -12.68 2.61
C GLY A 108 -10.81 -12.01 3.36
N ILE A 109 -9.55 -12.12 2.90
CA ILE A 109 -8.43 -11.35 3.43
C ILE A 109 -8.35 -10.01 2.68
N GLU A 110 -8.70 -8.92 3.35
CA GLU A 110 -8.77 -7.59 2.75
C GLU A 110 -7.41 -6.90 2.62
N THR A 111 -6.43 -7.25 3.45
CA THR A 111 -5.08 -6.68 3.43
C THR A 111 -4.07 -7.63 4.07
N THR A 112 -2.81 -7.54 3.65
CA THR A 112 -1.70 -8.20 4.33
C THR A 112 -1.38 -7.47 5.62
N THR A 113 -1.33 -8.20 6.73
CA THR A 113 -0.95 -7.69 8.06
C THR A 113 0.18 -8.54 8.67
N GLY A 114 0.60 -8.19 9.88
CA GLY A 114 1.75 -8.78 10.56
C GLY A 114 2.65 -7.68 11.11
N PRO A 115 3.12 -6.70 10.32
CA PRO A 115 3.68 -5.47 10.88
C PRO A 115 2.59 -4.70 11.62
N LEU A 116 2.78 -4.49 12.92
CA LEU A 116 1.77 -3.89 13.81
C LEU A 116 1.43 -2.44 13.41
N GLY A 117 0.21 -1.99 13.69
CA GLY A 117 -0.27 -0.64 13.36
C GLY A 117 -0.63 -0.40 11.88
N GLN A 118 -0.16 -1.27 10.96
CA GLN A 118 -0.38 -1.07 9.52
C GLN A 118 -1.79 -1.47 9.09
N GLY A 119 -2.34 -2.54 9.68
CA GLY A 119 -3.72 -2.97 9.38
C GLY A 119 -4.77 -1.93 9.72
N VAL A 120 -4.71 -1.31 10.90
CA VAL A 120 -5.64 -0.24 11.28
C VAL A 120 -5.51 0.97 10.34
N THR A 121 -4.30 1.28 9.89
CA THR A 121 -4.07 2.38 8.94
C THR A 121 -4.67 2.07 7.56
N ASN A 122 -4.55 0.82 7.08
CA ASN A 122 -5.24 0.39 5.86
C ASN A 122 -6.77 0.45 6.02
N ALA A 123 -7.30 0.06 7.19
CA ALA A 123 -8.74 0.17 7.49
C ALA A 123 -9.23 1.62 7.45
N VAL A 124 -8.45 2.57 7.95
CA VAL A 124 -8.74 4.01 7.79
C VAL A 124 -8.81 4.40 6.31
N GLY A 125 -7.86 3.93 5.48
CA GLY A 125 -7.87 4.13 4.03
C GLY A 125 -9.12 3.55 3.36
N MET A 126 -9.54 2.35 3.75
CA MET A 126 -10.78 1.72 3.25
C MET A 126 -12.02 2.56 3.62
N ALA A 127 -12.08 3.09 4.85
CA ALA A 127 -13.19 3.93 5.28
C ALA A 127 -13.21 5.31 4.56
N ILE A 128 -12.04 5.88 4.22
CA ILE A 128 -11.95 7.08 3.37
C ILE A 128 -12.52 6.78 1.98
N ALA A 129 -12.16 5.64 1.39
CA ALA A 129 -12.63 5.22 0.08
C ALA A 129 -14.15 5.01 0.07
N GLU A 130 -14.70 4.29 1.05
CA GLU A 130 -16.16 4.11 1.20
C GLU A 130 -16.87 5.45 1.26
N ARG A 131 -16.46 6.34 2.19
CA ARG A 131 -17.10 7.63 2.39
C ARG A 131 -17.08 8.50 1.13
N THR A 132 -15.98 8.47 0.39
CA THR A 132 -15.81 9.25 -0.84
C THR A 132 -16.65 8.66 -1.98
N LEU A 133 -16.64 7.33 -2.18
CA LEU A 133 -17.49 6.67 -3.18
C LEU A 133 -18.98 6.88 -2.87
N ALA A 134 -19.38 6.76 -1.61
CA ALA A 134 -20.77 7.02 -1.20
C ALA A 134 -21.21 8.43 -1.58
N ALA A 135 -20.35 9.44 -1.34
CA ALA A 135 -20.64 10.82 -1.70
C ALA A 135 -20.71 11.06 -3.22
N GLN A 136 -19.97 10.28 -4.02
CA GLN A 136 -19.95 10.40 -5.48
C GLN A 136 -21.11 9.65 -6.15
N PHE A 137 -21.46 8.48 -5.65
CA PHE A 137 -22.38 7.57 -6.35
C PHE A 137 -23.76 7.42 -5.72
N ASN A 138 -23.92 7.59 -4.39
CA ASN A 138 -25.23 7.45 -3.78
C ASN A 138 -26.19 8.56 -4.24
N LYS A 139 -27.43 8.18 -4.49
CA LYS A 139 -28.53 9.08 -4.86
C LYS A 139 -29.68 8.89 -3.86
N PRO A 140 -30.55 9.87 -3.68
CA PRO A 140 -31.73 9.72 -2.82
C PRO A 140 -32.54 8.46 -3.16
N GLY A 141 -32.70 7.57 -2.19
CA GLY A 141 -33.36 6.27 -2.37
C GLY A 141 -32.49 5.15 -2.97
N HIS A 142 -31.28 5.45 -3.36
CA HIS A 142 -30.33 4.51 -3.98
C HIS A 142 -28.95 4.58 -3.31
N GLU A 143 -28.85 4.08 -2.10
CA GLU A 143 -27.59 3.96 -1.37
C GLU A 143 -26.86 2.67 -1.78
N ILE A 144 -26.09 2.74 -2.88
CA ILE A 144 -25.36 1.59 -3.44
C ILE A 144 -23.99 1.36 -2.78
N VAL A 145 -23.47 2.35 -2.07
CA VAL A 145 -22.24 2.28 -1.27
C VAL A 145 -22.61 2.55 0.18
N ASN A 146 -22.71 1.48 0.98
CA ASN A 146 -23.17 1.59 2.37
C ASN A 146 -22.64 0.42 3.21
N HIS A 147 -21.33 0.30 3.31
CA HIS A 147 -20.67 -0.75 4.08
C HIS A 147 -19.77 -0.18 5.16
N ASN A 148 -19.51 -1.00 6.17
CA ASN A 148 -18.65 -0.65 7.29
C ASN A 148 -17.24 -1.22 7.10
N THR A 149 -16.30 -0.64 7.82
CA THR A 149 -14.96 -1.19 7.99
C THR A 149 -14.77 -1.51 9.46
N PHE A 150 -14.50 -2.79 9.76
CA PHE A 150 -14.22 -3.29 11.10
C PHE A 150 -12.74 -3.66 11.20
N VAL A 151 -12.10 -3.28 12.30
CA VAL A 151 -10.69 -3.61 12.52
C VAL A 151 -10.43 -4.09 13.94
N PHE A 152 -9.76 -5.23 14.06
CA PHE A 152 -9.27 -5.73 15.34
C PHE A 152 -7.80 -5.34 15.53
N MET A 153 -7.44 -4.88 16.71
CA MET A 153 -6.08 -4.45 17.05
C MET A 153 -5.77 -4.75 18.51
N GLY A 154 -4.51 -5.08 18.79
CA GLY A 154 -4.01 -5.29 20.14
C GLY A 154 -3.14 -4.11 20.63
N ASP A 155 -2.60 -4.22 21.81
CA ASP A 155 -1.76 -3.21 22.48
C ASP A 155 -0.59 -2.78 21.59
N GLY A 156 0.13 -3.72 20.98
CA GLY A 156 1.25 -3.44 20.12
C GLY A 156 0.88 -2.61 18.89
N CYS A 157 -0.33 -2.79 18.33
CA CYS A 157 -0.82 -1.92 17.24
C CYS A 157 -0.97 -0.47 17.70
N LEU A 158 -1.37 -0.26 18.95
CA LEU A 158 -1.59 1.07 19.53
C LEU A 158 -0.29 1.73 20.02
N MET A 159 0.78 0.96 20.26
CA MET A 159 2.12 1.48 20.57
C MET A 159 2.79 2.07 19.34
N GLU A 160 2.52 1.53 18.16
CA GLU A 160 3.09 2.02 16.91
C GLU A 160 2.71 3.49 16.62
N GLY A 161 3.71 4.32 16.30
CA GLY A 161 3.49 5.74 15.97
C GLY A 161 2.50 5.95 14.83
N LEU A 162 2.49 5.02 13.88
CA LEU A 162 1.57 4.98 12.75
C LEU A 162 0.09 5.00 13.16
N SER A 163 -0.27 4.35 14.28
CA SER A 163 -1.64 4.38 14.81
C SER A 163 -2.08 5.78 15.25
N HIS A 164 -1.15 6.60 15.74
CA HIS A 164 -1.43 8.00 16.08
C HIS A 164 -1.73 8.82 14.83
N GLU A 165 -0.95 8.64 13.75
CA GLU A 165 -1.14 9.34 12.49
C GLU A 165 -2.50 9.04 11.87
N SER A 166 -2.84 7.76 11.74
CA SER A 166 -4.05 7.30 11.05
C SER A 166 -5.32 7.49 11.88
N CYS A 167 -5.31 7.16 13.18
CA CYS A 167 -6.50 7.31 14.03
C CYS A 167 -6.84 8.78 14.27
N ALA A 168 -5.84 9.67 14.38
CA ALA A 168 -6.09 11.11 14.44
C ALA A 168 -6.74 11.61 13.14
N MET A 169 -6.29 11.14 11.97
CA MET A 169 -6.90 11.49 10.69
C MET A 169 -8.33 10.96 10.57
N ALA A 170 -8.60 9.75 11.02
CA ALA A 170 -9.94 9.15 11.01
C ALA A 170 -10.95 10.00 11.81
N GLY A 171 -10.56 10.46 13.00
CA GLY A 171 -11.38 11.37 13.79
C GLY A 171 -11.57 12.75 13.15
N THR A 172 -10.49 13.30 12.57
CA THR A 172 -10.53 14.58 11.84
C THR A 172 -11.51 14.53 10.66
N LEU A 173 -11.54 13.41 9.92
CA LEU A 173 -12.43 13.22 8.78
C LEU A 173 -13.85 12.79 9.18
N GLY A 174 -14.08 12.39 10.43
CA GLY A 174 -15.39 11.92 10.89
C GLY A 174 -15.84 10.62 10.23
N LEU A 175 -14.98 9.60 10.19
CA LEU A 175 -15.25 8.34 9.48
C LEU A 175 -16.24 7.44 10.26
N GLY A 176 -17.53 7.77 10.22
CA GLY A 176 -18.57 7.13 11.05
C GLY A 176 -18.82 5.64 10.77
N LYS A 177 -18.35 5.11 9.64
CA LYS A 177 -18.45 3.67 9.31
C LYS A 177 -17.20 2.87 9.64
N LEU A 178 -16.24 3.46 10.34
CA LEU A 178 -15.06 2.78 10.88
C LEU A 178 -15.29 2.41 12.35
N THR A 179 -15.29 1.12 12.65
CA THR A 179 -15.35 0.60 14.02
C THR A 179 -14.11 -0.23 14.32
N ALA A 180 -13.34 0.21 15.31
CA ALA A 180 -12.17 -0.49 15.79
C ALA A 180 -12.46 -1.20 17.11
N PHE A 181 -11.89 -2.40 17.28
CA PHE A 181 -11.96 -3.18 18.51
C PHE A 181 -10.54 -3.29 19.07
N TRP A 182 -10.36 -2.83 20.28
CA TRP A 182 -9.09 -2.99 20.98
C TRP A 182 -9.16 -4.21 21.91
N ASP A 183 -8.30 -5.19 21.66
CA ASP A 183 -8.03 -6.34 22.53
C ASP A 183 -7.20 -5.87 23.73
N ASP A 184 -7.90 -5.37 24.75
CA ASP A 184 -7.33 -4.89 26.00
C ASP A 184 -7.03 -6.08 26.93
N ASN A 185 -5.94 -6.79 26.68
CA ASN A 185 -5.55 -7.97 27.44
C ASN A 185 -4.32 -7.76 28.34
N ASP A 186 -3.68 -6.59 28.32
CA ASP A 186 -2.55 -6.19 29.15
C ASP A 186 -1.26 -7.01 28.92
N ILE A 187 -1.15 -7.76 27.81
CA ILE A 187 -0.02 -8.66 27.54
C ILE A 187 0.57 -8.42 26.15
N SER A 188 1.88 -8.28 26.12
CA SER A 188 2.67 -8.39 24.90
C SER A 188 3.66 -9.57 25.03
N ILE A 189 4.56 -9.73 24.03
CA ILE A 189 5.51 -10.83 24.02
C ILE A 189 6.52 -10.78 25.17
N ASP A 190 6.82 -9.59 25.70
CA ASP A 190 7.75 -9.38 26.81
C ASP A 190 7.07 -9.43 28.19
N GLY A 191 5.74 -9.56 28.24
CA GLY A 191 4.98 -9.64 29.49
C GLY A 191 3.90 -8.57 29.62
N HIS A 192 3.60 -8.17 30.85
CA HIS A 192 2.63 -7.11 31.16
C HIS A 192 3.10 -5.76 30.64
N ILE A 193 2.22 -5.05 29.92
CA ILE A 193 2.55 -3.81 29.24
C ILE A 193 2.71 -2.59 30.14
N GLY A 194 2.35 -2.69 31.42
CA GLY A 194 2.37 -1.57 32.37
C GLY A 194 3.72 -0.86 32.51
N ASP A 195 4.85 -1.55 32.23
CA ASP A 195 6.18 -0.96 32.34
C ASP A 195 6.57 -0.09 31.12
N TRP A 196 5.84 -0.19 29.99
CA TRP A 196 6.15 0.55 28.76
C TRP A 196 4.93 1.12 28.03
N MET A 197 3.71 0.87 28.51
CA MET A 197 2.49 1.44 27.97
C MET A 197 1.51 1.81 29.10
N GLU A 198 1.80 2.86 29.83
CA GLU A 198 0.89 3.44 30.82
C GLU A 198 -0.06 4.46 30.16
N GLN A 199 -0.67 4.10 29.04
CA GLN A 199 -1.49 5.02 28.26
C GLN A 199 -2.98 4.82 28.52
N GLY A 200 -3.66 5.91 28.85
CA GLY A 200 -5.11 5.96 28.81
C GLY A 200 -5.63 5.90 27.37
N VAL A 201 -5.64 4.71 26.73
CA VAL A 201 -6.12 4.52 25.35
C VAL A 201 -7.48 5.16 25.10
N PRO A 202 -8.50 4.99 25.98
CA PRO A 202 -9.78 5.68 25.84
C PRO A 202 -9.66 7.20 25.77
N GLY A 203 -8.82 7.80 26.62
CA GLY A 203 -8.55 9.24 26.63
C GLY A 203 -7.88 9.73 25.34
N ARG A 204 -6.92 8.95 24.82
CA ARG A 204 -6.24 9.21 23.55
C ARG A 204 -7.23 9.26 22.39
N PHE A 205 -8.10 8.26 22.25
CA PHE A 205 -9.09 8.18 21.18
C PHE A 205 -10.18 9.25 21.31
N ASN A 206 -10.62 9.55 22.54
CA ASN A 206 -11.51 10.69 22.78
C ASN A 206 -10.88 12.01 22.30
N SER A 207 -9.58 12.22 22.53
CA SER A 207 -8.88 13.42 22.05
C SER A 207 -8.75 13.50 20.52
N TYR A 208 -8.79 12.36 19.83
CA TYR A 208 -8.87 12.30 18.37
C TYR A 208 -10.28 12.55 17.82
N GLY A 209 -11.30 12.66 18.68
CA GLY A 209 -12.69 12.85 18.27
C GLY A 209 -13.41 11.53 17.92
N TRP A 210 -12.95 10.41 18.45
CA TRP A 210 -13.65 9.12 18.32
C TRP A 210 -14.76 8.98 19.36
N HIS A 211 -15.76 8.19 19.06
CA HIS A 211 -16.68 7.61 20.02
C HIS A 211 -15.99 6.40 20.69
N VAL A 212 -16.05 6.30 22.02
CA VAL A 212 -15.34 5.26 22.77
C VAL A 212 -16.29 4.57 23.75
N VAL A 213 -16.35 3.25 23.66
CA VAL A 213 -17.15 2.38 24.54
C VAL A 213 -16.24 1.29 25.12
N ALA A 214 -16.44 0.93 26.40
CA ALA A 214 -15.72 -0.16 27.06
C ALA A 214 -16.70 -1.30 27.41
N VAL A 215 -16.27 -2.54 27.17
CA VAL A 215 -17.06 -3.75 27.43
C VAL A 215 -16.19 -4.88 27.97
N ASP A 216 -16.83 -5.84 28.65
CA ASP A 216 -16.25 -7.17 28.86
C ASP A 216 -16.23 -7.89 27.49
N GLY A 217 -15.02 -8.20 26.99
CA GLY A 217 -14.80 -8.88 25.71
C GLY A 217 -15.23 -10.35 25.70
N HIS A 218 -15.75 -10.87 26.80
CA HIS A 218 -16.32 -12.22 26.92
C HIS A 218 -17.83 -12.23 27.17
N ASP A 219 -18.49 -11.05 27.22
CA ASP A 219 -19.94 -10.88 27.33
C ASP A 219 -20.53 -10.56 25.95
N ALA A 220 -21.13 -11.56 25.31
CA ALA A 220 -21.69 -11.44 23.95
C ALA A 220 -22.79 -10.38 23.85
N ASP A 221 -23.63 -10.22 24.87
CA ASP A 221 -24.72 -9.24 24.86
C ASP A 221 -24.15 -7.80 24.99
N ALA A 222 -23.15 -7.59 25.83
CA ALA A 222 -22.46 -6.32 25.96
C ALA A 222 -21.73 -5.94 24.67
N ILE A 223 -21.05 -6.89 24.02
CA ILE A 223 -20.37 -6.70 22.73
C ILE A 223 -21.38 -6.32 21.64
N SER A 224 -22.48 -7.07 21.49
CA SER A 224 -23.52 -6.81 20.47
C SER A 224 -24.16 -5.43 20.67
N LYS A 225 -24.43 -5.04 21.91
CA LYS A 225 -24.93 -3.70 22.24
C LYS A 225 -23.94 -2.60 21.86
N ALA A 226 -22.63 -2.77 22.15
CA ALA A 226 -21.61 -1.80 21.82
C ALA A 226 -21.42 -1.64 20.31
N ILE A 227 -21.50 -2.73 19.53
CA ILE A 227 -21.46 -2.68 18.08
C ILE A 227 -22.67 -1.93 17.52
N THR A 228 -23.85 -2.19 18.06
CA THR A 228 -25.09 -1.48 17.68
C THR A 228 -24.98 0.02 17.96
N GLU A 229 -24.46 0.39 19.14
CA GLU A 229 -24.19 1.78 19.51
C GLU A 229 -23.18 2.43 18.56
N ALA A 230 -22.04 1.76 18.28
CA ALA A 230 -21.02 2.23 17.38
C ALA A 230 -21.56 2.47 15.95
N LYS A 231 -22.37 1.56 15.42
CA LYS A 231 -23.00 1.71 14.08
C LYS A 231 -24.03 2.85 14.01
N ALA A 232 -24.59 3.25 15.14
CA ALA A 232 -25.52 4.39 15.22
C ALA A 232 -24.79 5.75 15.22
N VAL A 233 -23.49 5.78 15.52
CA VAL A 233 -22.65 6.99 15.49
C VAL A 233 -22.13 7.20 14.07
N THR A 234 -22.70 8.16 13.33
CA THR A 234 -22.43 8.34 11.90
C THR A 234 -21.45 9.46 11.58
N ASP A 235 -21.09 10.29 12.55
CA ASP A 235 -20.29 11.51 12.38
C ASP A 235 -18.85 11.40 12.88
N LYS A 236 -18.46 10.25 13.45
CA LYS A 236 -17.12 9.96 13.96
C LYS A 236 -16.86 8.46 14.04
N PRO A 237 -15.60 8.00 13.93
CA PRO A 237 -15.26 6.59 14.11
C PRO A 237 -15.47 6.14 15.56
N SER A 238 -15.63 4.83 15.75
CA SER A 238 -15.88 4.22 17.06
C SER A 238 -14.74 3.28 17.47
N LEU A 239 -14.32 3.36 18.75
CA LEU A 239 -13.45 2.41 19.39
C LEU A 239 -14.23 1.64 20.47
N ILE A 240 -14.28 0.31 20.35
CA ILE A 240 -14.77 -0.58 21.38
C ILE A 240 -13.57 -1.18 22.12
N CYS A 241 -13.39 -0.77 23.38
CA CYS A 241 -12.35 -1.29 24.26
C CYS A 241 -12.86 -2.59 24.87
N CYS A 242 -12.34 -3.72 24.43
CA CYS A 242 -12.77 -5.05 24.84
C CYS A 242 -11.80 -5.59 25.88
N LYS A 243 -12.18 -5.62 27.15
CA LYS A 243 -11.35 -6.26 28.19
C LYS A 243 -11.40 -7.76 27.98
N THR A 244 -10.27 -8.37 27.64
CA THR A 244 -10.14 -9.79 27.35
C THR A 244 -9.10 -10.47 28.22
N THR A 245 -9.00 -11.78 28.06
CA THR A 245 -7.92 -12.59 28.63
C THR A 245 -7.21 -13.30 27.49
N ILE A 246 -5.94 -12.97 27.25
CA ILE A 246 -5.11 -13.69 26.27
C ILE A 246 -5.07 -15.18 26.63
N GLY A 247 -5.20 -16.08 25.64
CA GLY A 247 -5.22 -17.52 25.89
C GLY A 247 -6.45 -18.01 26.67
N PHE A 248 -7.58 -17.30 26.55
CA PHE A 248 -8.81 -17.62 27.30
C PHE A 248 -9.19 -19.10 27.19
N GLY A 249 -9.41 -19.73 28.33
CA GLY A 249 -9.73 -21.15 28.47
C GLY A 249 -8.54 -22.04 28.78
N SER A 250 -7.30 -21.55 28.66
CA SER A 250 -6.10 -22.27 29.13
C SER A 250 -6.01 -22.15 30.67
N PRO A 251 -6.01 -23.24 31.43
CA PRO A 251 -6.03 -23.14 32.89
C PRO A 251 -4.72 -22.65 33.50
N ASN A 252 -3.58 -22.83 32.82
CA ASN A 252 -2.27 -22.49 33.38
C ASN A 252 -1.59 -21.33 32.64
N LEU A 253 -1.92 -21.06 31.38
CA LEU A 253 -1.24 -20.06 30.54
C LEU A 253 -2.09 -18.83 30.23
N ALA A 254 -3.42 -18.87 30.47
CA ALA A 254 -4.27 -17.70 30.23
C ALA A 254 -3.81 -16.49 31.06
N GLY A 255 -3.80 -15.29 30.43
CA GLY A 255 -3.35 -14.05 31.05
C GLY A 255 -1.83 -13.92 31.20
N THR A 256 -1.05 -14.81 30.55
CA THR A 256 0.41 -14.76 30.58
C THR A 256 1.00 -14.57 29.18
N HIS A 257 2.25 -14.12 29.10
CA HIS A 257 2.97 -13.98 27.84
C HIS A 257 3.35 -15.34 27.20
N ASP A 258 3.34 -16.43 27.97
CA ASP A 258 3.72 -17.77 27.47
C ASP A 258 2.79 -18.29 26.38
N CYS A 259 1.51 -17.89 26.38
CA CYS A 259 0.57 -18.23 25.32
C CYS A 259 0.53 -17.20 24.19
N HIS A 260 1.32 -16.11 24.25
CA HIS A 260 1.29 -15.07 23.22
C HIS A 260 1.79 -15.60 21.88
N GLY A 261 3.01 -16.13 21.82
CA GLY A 261 3.73 -16.44 20.59
C GLY A 261 4.29 -17.86 20.50
N ALA A 262 3.78 -18.80 21.30
CA ALA A 262 4.24 -20.18 21.33
C ALA A 262 3.06 -21.16 21.37
N PRO A 263 3.25 -22.44 20.88
CA PRO A 263 2.29 -23.51 21.11
C PRO A 263 2.04 -23.73 22.60
N LEU A 264 0.81 -24.07 22.97
CA LEU A 264 0.45 -24.31 24.37
C LEU A 264 1.07 -25.60 24.93
N GLY A 265 1.38 -26.57 24.09
CA GLY A 265 1.79 -27.93 24.44
C GLY A 265 0.59 -28.87 24.58
N ASP A 266 0.82 -30.17 24.35
CA ASP A 266 -0.25 -31.18 24.28
C ASP A 266 -1.02 -31.31 25.61
N ASP A 267 -0.32 -31.28 26.74
CA ASP A 267 -0.95 -31.37 28.07
C ASP A 267 -1.84 -30.16 28.36
N GLU A 268 -1.36 -28.96 28.01
CA GLU A 268 -2.14 -27.73 28.23
C GLU A 268 -3.35 -27.65 27.27
N ILE A 269 -3.21 -28.13 26.03
CA ILE A 269 -4.34 -28.23 25.07
C ILE A 269 -5.40 -29.18 25.61
N ALA A 270 -5.00 -30.34 26.15
CA ALA A 270 -5.94 -31.29 26.75
C ALA A 270 -6.68 -30.68 27.96
N ALA A 271 -5.95 -29.96 28.82
CA ALA A 271 -6.52 -29.23 29.95
C ALA A 271 -7.46 -28.08 29.50
N THR A 272 -7.07 -27.35 28.44
CA THR A 272 -7.86 -26.28 27.83
C THR A 272 -9.18 -26.81 27.26
N ARG A 273 -9.15 -27.94 26.52
CA ARG A 273 -10.37 -28.57 26.01
C ARG A 273 -11.33 -28.92 27.15
N LYS A 274 -10.84 -29.51 28.22
CA LYS A 274 -11.62 -29.82 29.40
C LYS A 274 -12.22 -28.58 30.07
N GLN A 275 -11.43 -27.50 30.20
CA GLN A 275 -11.87 -26.23 30.77
C GLN A 275 -12.96 -25.56 29.92
N LEU A 276 -12.86 -25.64 28.58
CA LEU A 276 -13.82 -25.10 27.64
C LEU A 276 -15.07 -25.98 27.46
N GLY A 277 -15.06 -27.22 27.97
CA GLY A 277 -16.11 -28.21 27.70
C GLY A 277 -16.13 -28.65 26.22
N TRP A 278 -14.98 -28.70 25.56
CA TRP A 278 -14.83 -29.03 24.14
C TRP A 278 -14.25 -30.47 23.99
N ASP A 279 -15.12 -31.45 24.00
CA ASP A 279 -14.75 -32.88 24.04
C ASP A 279 -14.51 -33.49 22.63
N HIS A 280 -14.07 -32.67 21.66
CA HIS A 280 -13.82 -33.10 20.28
C HIS A 280 -12.32 -33.27 20.01
N ALA A 281 -11.98 -34.17 19.09
CA ALA A 281 -10.58 -34.38 18.67
C ALA A 281 -10.01 -33.13 17.98
N PRO A 282 -8.67 -33.03 17.85
CA PRO A 282 -8.05 -31.92 17.10
C PRO A 282 -8.60 -31.84 15.67
N PHE A 283 -8.95 -30.60 15.27
CA PHE A 283 -9.55 -30.28 13.96
C PHE A 283 -10.94 -30.90 13.70
N GLU A 284 -11.58 -31.46 14.70
CA GLU A 284 -12.96 -31.94 14.63
C GLU A 284 -13.93 -30.84 15.07
N ILE A 285 -14.80 -30.41 14.15
CA ILE A 285 -15.84 -29.40 14.42
C ILE A 285 -17.19 -30.06 14.27
N PRO A 286 -18.07 -30.01 15.29
CA PRO A 286 -19.41 -30.58 15.24
C PRO A 286 -20.29 -29.98 14.13
N ALA A 287 -21.18 -30.78 13.58
CA ALA A 287 -22.07 -30.35 12.49
C ALA A 287 -22.99 -29.19 12.89
N ASP A 288 -23.45 -29.13 14.14
CA ASP A 288 -24.29 -28.05 14.66
C ASP A 288 -23.50 -26.75 14.87
N VAL A 289 -22.19 -26.82 15.10
CA VAL A 289 -21.27 -25.67 15.13
C VAL A 289 -21.06 -25.14 13.72
N TYR A 290 -20.77 -26.00 12.74
CA TYR A 290 -20.73 -25.57 11.34
C TYR A 290 -22.04 -24.92 10.89
N ALA A 291 -23.19 -25.51 11.24
CA ALA A 291 -24.50 -24.95 10.91
C ALA A 291 -24.75 -23.57 11.57
N GLY A 292 -24.15 -23.33 12.74
CA GLY A 292 -24.22 -22.04 13.43
C GLY A 292 -23.31 -20.95 12.84
N TRP A 293 -22.27 -21.36 12.08
CA TRP A 293 -21.33 -20.46 11.44
C TRP A 293 -21.58 -20.25 9.94
N ASP A 294 -22.24 -21.22 9.24
CA ASP A 294 -22.43 -21.16 7.78
C ASP A 294 -23.25 -19.92 7.37
N HIS A 295 -22.55 -18.95 6.79
CA HIS A 295 -23.14 -17.67 6.38
C HIS A 295 -23.51 -17.61 4.89
N LYS A 296 -23.30 -18.68 4.13
CA LYS A 296 -23.50 -18.67 2.66
C LYS A 296 -24.94 -18.31 2.26
N ALA A 297 -25.93 -18.83 2.96
CA ALA A 297 -27.33 -18.54 2.66
C ALA A 297 -27.69 -17.09 2.98
N GLN A 298 -27.29 -16.58 4.15
CA GLN A 298 -27.53 -15.19 4.54
C GLN A 298 -26.80 -14.22 3.63
N GLY A 299 -25.51 -14.48 3.34
CA GLY A 299 -24.72 -13.65 2.45
C GLY A 299 -25.29 -13.56 1.03
N ALA A 300 -25.85 -14.66 0.52
CA ALA A 300 -26.55 -14.65 -0.77
C ALA A 300 -27.84 -13.79 -0.74
N VAL A 301 -28.56 -13.78 0.38
CA VAL A 301 -29.74 -12.90 0.57
C VAL A 301 -29.33 -11.44 0.61
N ASP A 302 -28.28 -11.10 1.37
CA ASP A 302 -27.80 -9.72 1.52
C ASP A 302 -27.29 -9.17 0.18
N GLU A 303 -26.52 -9.96 -0.57
CA GLU A 303 -26.05 -9.56 -1.90
C GLU A 303 -27.19 -9.46 -2.91
N SER A 304 -28.17 -10.37 -2.88
CA SER A 304 -29.34 -10.28 -3.75
C SER A 304 -30.14 -9.00 -3.50
N ALA A 305 -30.35 -8.61 -2.25
CA ALA A 305 -31.02 -7.35 -1.91
C ALA A 305 -30.23 -6.12 -2.42
N TRP A 306 -28.91 -6.19 -2.38
CA TRP A 306 -28.05 -5.14 -2.96
C TRP A 306 -28.14 -5.14 -4.50
N ASN A 307 -28.14 -6.31 -5.14
CA ASN A 307 -28.25 -6.44 -6.60
C ASN A 307 -29.60 -5.88 -7.11
N ASP A 308 -30.69 -6.08 -6.38
CA ASP A 308 -32.01 -5.50 -6.72
C ASP A 308 -31.95 -3.96 -6.64
N LYS A 309 -31.34 -3.40 -5.58
CA LYS A 309 -31.11 -1.97 -5.41
C LYS A 309 -30.24 -1.41 -6.53
N PHE A 310 -29.12 -2.08 -6.84
CA PHE A 310 -28.22 -1.67 -7.91
C PHE A 310 -28.87 -1.78 -9.30
N GLY A 311 -29.72 -2.78 -9.53
CA GLY A 311 -30.55 -2.90 -10.75
C GLY A 311 -31.49 -1.73 -10.95
N ALA A 312 -32.15 -1.27 -9.87
CA ALA A 312 -32.98 -0.06 -9.90
C ALA A 312 -32.13 1.19 -10.16
N TYR A 313 -30.98 1.32 -9.47
CA TYR A 313 -30.01 2.39 -9.72
C TYR A 313 -29.55 2.42 -11.18
N LYS A 314 -29.20 1.27 -11.75
CA LYS A 314 -28.74 1.13 -13.15
C LYS A 314 -29.83 1.54 -14.16
N THR A 315 -31.08 1.36 -13.81
CA THR A 315 -32.22 1.78 -14.64
C THR A 315 -32.39 3.30 -14.62
N GLU A 316 -32.25 3.94 -13.46
CA GLU A 316 -32.47 5.38 -13.28
C GLU A 316 -31.23 6.21 -13.60
N PHE A 317 -30.01 5.69 -13.27
CA PHE A 317 -28.70 6.36 -13.44
C PHE A 317 -27.71 5.49 -14.23
N PRO A 318 -28.00 5.17 -15.53
CA PRO A 318 -27.18 4.19 -16.28
C PRO A 318 -25.72 4.62 -16.50
N ALA A 319 -25.43 5.90 -16.62
CA ALA A 319 -24.09 6.41 -16.82
C ALA A 319 -23.25 6.27 -15.54
N GLU A 320 -23.82 6.65 -14.40
CA GLU A 320 -23.17 6.52 -13.10
C GLU A 320 -22.99 5.05 -12.69
N ALA A 321 -23.93 4.19 -13.03
CA ALA A 321 -23.83 2.75 -12.79
C ALA A 321 -22.69 2.13 -13.59
N ALA A 322 -22.58 2.47 -14.88
CA ALA A 322 -21.47 2.01 -15.74
C ALA A 322 -20.11 2.50 -15.23
N GLU A 323 -20.05 3.75 -14.78
CA GLU A 323 -18.83 4.32 -14.19
C GLU A 323 -18.45 3.65 -12.85
N PHE A 324 -19.44 3.35 -12.00
CA PHE A 324 -19.21 2.60 -10.77
C PHE A 324 -18.67 1.19 -11.06
N GLU A 325 -19.30 0.45 -11.98
CA GLU A 325 -18.85 -0.88 -12.39
C GLU A 325 -17.42 -0.83 -12.94
N ARG A 326 -17.10 0.12 -13.81
CA ARG A 326 -15.76 0.32 -14.38
C ARG A 326 -14.71 0.56 -13.29
N ARG A 327 -15.00 1.48 -12.36
CA ARG A 327 -14.07 1.80 -11.27
C ARG A 327 -13.85 0.63 -10.32
N MET A 328 -14.92 -0.09 -9.96
CA MET A 328 -14.80 -1.26 -9.07
C MET A 328 -14.08 -2.42 -9.76
N ALA A 329 -14.13 -2.53 -11.09
CA ALA A 329 -13.30 -3.45 -11.87
C ALA A 329 -11.83 -3.03 -11.95
N GLY A 330 -11.51 -1.76 -11.64
CA GLY A 330 -10.16 -1.19 -11.75
C GLY A 330 -9.76 -0.80 -13.18
N ASP A 331 -10.71 -0.83 -14.11
CA ASP A 331 -10.48 -0.53 -15.53
C ASP A 331 -10.31 0.98 -15.74
N LEU A 332 -9.39 1.34 -16.64
CA LEU A 332 -9.25 2.72 -17.12
C LEU A 332 -10.28 3.04 -18.21
N PRO A 333 -10.64 4.31 -18.43
CA PRO A 333 -11.46 4.72 -19.56
C PRO A 333 -10.82 4.28 -20.89
N ALA A 334 -11.64 3.82 -21.84
CA ALA A 334 -11.17 3.25 -23.10
C ALA A 334 -10.30 4.22 -23.94
N ASN A 335 -10.48 5.53 -23.78
CA ASN A 335 -9.71 6.56 -24.47
C ASN A 335 -8.44 7.00 -23.73
N PHE A 336 -8.19 6.51 -22.51
CA PHE A 336 -7.08 6.98 -21.66
C PHE A 336 -5.72 6.94 -22.37
N VAL A 337 -5.36 5.80 -22.95
CA VAL A 337 -4.06 5.61 -23.63
C VAL A 337 -3.93 6.58 -24.80
N VAL A 338 -4.96 6.69 -25.63
CA VAL A 338 -4.96 7.56 -26.81
C VAL A 338 -4.80 9.04 -26.43
N GLU A 339 -5.49 9.50 -25.40
CA GLU A 339 -5.38 10.90 -24.95
C GLU A 339 -4.02 11.18 -24.30
N MET A 340 -3.48 10.23 -23.56
CA MET A 340 -2.12 10.37 -23.01
C MET A 340 -1.05 10.37 -24.12
N ASP A 341 -1.19 9.56 -25.15
CA ASP A 341 -0.25 9.57 -26.29
C ASP A 341 -0.28 10.91 -27.05
N LYS A 342 -1.47 11.51 -27.21
CA LYS A 342 -1.59 12.86 -27.76
C LYS A 342 -0.91 13.91 -26.88
N PHE A 343 -1.09 13.81 -25.56
CA PHE A 343 -0.44 14.72 -24.61
C PHE A 343 1.08 14.58 -24.65
N ILE A 344 1.60 13.36 -24.71
CA ILE A 344 3.03 13.06 -24.79
C ILE A 344 3.62 13.62 -26.10
N ALA A 345 2.97 13.38 -27.25
CA ALA A 345 3.40 13.90 -28.54
C ALA A 345 3.43 15.43 -28.55
N LYS A 346 2.37 16.08 -28.04
CA LYS A 346 2.32 17.53 -27.89
C LYS A 346 3.46 18.06 -27.00
N THR A 347 3.75 17.37 -25.90
CA THR A 347 4.85 17.76 -24.98
C THR A 347 6.21 17.62 -25.68
N GLN A 348 6.41 16.62 -26.55
CA GLN A 348 7.63 16.49 -27.35
C GLN A 348 7.77 17.62 -28.37
N ASP A 349 6.67 18.06 -29.01
CA ASP A 349 6.69 19.17 -29.95
C ASP A 349 6.98 20.52 -29.25
N GLU A 350 6.44 20.72 -28.04
CA GLU A 350 6.66 21.95 -27.26
C GLU A 350 8.06 22.05 -26.67
N MET A 351 8.72 20.94 -26.37
CA MET A 351 10.05 20.85 -25.74
C MET A 351 10.29 21.82 -24.58
N PRO A 352 9.44 21.83 -23.53
CA PRO A 352 9.53 22.82 -22.47
C PRO A 352 10.74 22.56 -21.56
N THR A 353 11.54 23.59 -21.31
CA THR A 353 12.60 23.58 -20.27
C THR A 353 11.99 23.95 -18.93
N ILE A 354 11.58 22.94 -18.17
CA ILE A 354 10.91 23.08 -16.87
C ILE A 354 11.41 22.02 -15.88
N ALA A 355 11.15 22.23 -14.59
CA ALA A 355 11.39 21.19 -13.59
C ALA A 355 10.50 19.98 -13.83
N SER A 356 11.01 18.77 -13.64
CA SER A 356 10.17 17.59 -13.88
C SER A 356 8.98 17.48 -12.92
N ARG A 357 9.01 18.10 -11.71
CA ARG A 357 7.82 18.26 -10.87
C ARG A 357 6.73 19.13 -11.52
N GLN A 358 7.10 20.15 -12.31
CA GLN A 358 6.16 20.95 -13.09
C GLN A 358 5.60 20.15 -14.27
N ALA A 359 6.46 19.32 -14.90
CA ALA A 359 6.01 18.37 -15.93
C ALA A 359 5.03 17.34 -15.37
N SER A 360 5.27 16.84 -14.14
CA SER A 360 4.34 16.00 -13.39
C SER A 360 2.99 16.69 -13.19
N GLN A 361 2.97 17.95 -12.76
CA GLN A 361 1.71 18.69 -12.62
C GLN A 361 0.95 18.85 -13.95
N ARG A 362 1.66 19.10 -15.06
CA ARG A 362 1.03 19.13 -16.39
C ARG A 362 0.43 17.78 -16.79
N ALA A 363 1.06 16.67 -16.42
CA ALA A 363 0.51 15.34 -16.65
C ALA A 363 -0.73 15.08 -15.79
N ILE A 364 -0.73 15.47 -14.51
CA ILE A 364 -1.90 15.41 -13.61
C ILE A 364 -3.05 16.26 -14.19
N GLU A 365 -2.77 17.48 -14.67
CA GLU A 365 -3.74 18.36 -15.30
C GLU A 365 -4.37 17.73 -16.57
N ALA A 366 -3.58 17.02 -17.37
CA ALA A 366 -4.06 16.32 -18.56
C ALA A 366 -4.90 15.08 -18.22
N MET A 367 -4.53 14.35 -17.16
CA MET A 367 -5.22 13.13 -16.73
C MET A 367 -6.50 13.41 -15.93
N GLY A 368 -6.53 14.48 -15.15
CA GLY A 368 -7.64 14.77 -14.23
C GLY A 368 -9.02 14.72 -14.88
N PRO A 369 -9.25 15.37 -16.04
CA PRO A 369 -10.53 15.28 -16.73
C PRO A 369 -10.88 13.90 -17.31
N LEU A 370 -9.87 13.04 -17.52
CA LEU A 370 -10.04 11.70 -18.07
C LEU A 370 -10.35 10.67 -16.98
N LEU A 371 -9.84 10.90 -15.77
CA LEU A 371 -9.84 9.93 -14.66
C LEU A 371 -10.58 10.48 -13.44
N PRO A 372 -11.92 10.44 -13.41
CA PRO A 372 -12.68 10.88 -12.24
C PRO A 372 -12.39 10.06 -10.97
N GLU A 373 -11.79 8.86 -11.11
CA GLU A 373 -11.29 8.01 -10.01
C GLU A 373 -9.91 8.41 -9.50
N MET A 374 -9.22 9.36 -10.14
CA MET A 374 -7.90 9.79 -9.69
C MET A 374 -8.00 10.56 -8.38
N PHE A 375 -7.37 10.04 -7.33
CA PHE A 375 -7.38 10.62 -5.98
C PHE A 375 -5.96 10.96 -5.55
N GLY A 376 -5.71 12.24 -5.35
CA GLY A 376 -4.38 12.76 -5.03
C GLY A 376 -4.20 13.22 -3.60
N GLY A 377 -2.95 13.52 -3.26
CA GLY A 377 -2.62 14.13 -1.97
C GLY A 377 -1.13 14.39 -1.78
N SER A 378 -0.80 15.09 -0.71
CA SER A 378 0.58 15.36 -0.31
C SER A 378 0.70 15.44 1.21
N ALA A 379 1.84 15.01 1.73
CA ALA A 379 2.20 15.11 3.14
C ALA A 379 2.65 16.53 3.48
N ASP A 380 1.68 17.46 3.47
CA ASP A 380 1.85 18.89 3.76
C ASP A 380 2.79 19.65 2.79
N LEU A 381 3.02 19.11 1.60
CA LEU A 381 3.97 19.65 0.61
C LEU A 381 3.31 19.93 -0.76
N THR A 382 1.98 20.14 -0.82
CA THR A 382 1.24 20.30 -2.08
C THR A 382 1.87 21.37 -2.98
N GLY A 383 2.22 22.54 -2.46
CA GLY A 383 2.81 23.65 -3.22
C GLY A 383 4.24 23.37 -3.70
N SER A 384 4.98 22.50 -3.00
CA SER A 384 6.35 22.11 -3.38
C SER A 384 6.35 20.92 -4.33
N ASN A 385 5.48 19.92 -4.09
CA ASN A 385 5.37 18.72 -4.91
C ASN A 385 4.56 18.94 -6.19
N LEU A 386 3.74 20.01 -6.25
CA LEU A 386 2.89 20.35 -7.39
C LEU A 386 1.93 19.20 -7.77
N THR A 387 1.22 18.68 -6.78
CA THR A 387 0.34 17.50 -6.93
C THR A 387 -1.14 17.84 -7.11
N ASN A 388 -1.51 19.10 -7.01
CA ASN A 388 -2.85 19.61 -7.32
C ASN A 388 -2.96 20.00 -8.80
N TRP A 389 -4.20 20.09 -9.28
CA TRP A 389 -4.56 20.51 -10.62
C TRP A 389 -5.82 21.40 -10.59
N SER A 390 -6.24 21.94 -11.74
CA SER A 390 -7.36 22.91 -11.82
C SER A 390 -8.70 22.36 -11.31
N GLY A 391 -8.93 21.04 -11.46
CA GLY A 391 -10.12 20.35 -10.96
C GLY A 391 -9.97 19.75 -9.56
N THR A 392 -8.96 20.16 -8.79
CA THR A 392 -8.76 19.67 -7.42
C THR A 392 -9.88 20.11 -6.49
N VAL A 393 -10.56 19.14 -5.88
CA VAL A 393 -11.59 19.34 -4.84
C VAL A 393 -11.14 18.61 -3.57
N LYS A 394 -10.93 19.37 -2.48
CA LYS A 394 -10.45 18.79 -1.23
C LYS A 394 -11.53 17.98 -0.52
N VAL A 395 -11.13 16.78 -0.07
CA VAL A 395 -11.89 15.98 0.90
C VAL A 395 -11.56 16.45 2.31
N ASN A 396 -12.58 16.68 3.12
CA ASN A 396 -12.49 17.03 4.54
C ASN A 396 -13.74 16.53 5.28
N LYS A 397 -13.93 16.91 6.54
CA LYS A 397 -15.08 16.47 7.34
C LYS A 397 -16.42 16.88 6.71
N GLU A 398 -16.51 18.10 6.19
CA GLU A 398 -17.73 18.69 5.63
C GLU A 398 -17.97 18.27 4.17
N ASN A 399 -16.92 17.94 3.44
CA ASN A 399 -16.98 17.57 2.03
C ASN A 399 -16.29 16.22 1.79
N ALA A 400 -17.08 15.19 1.57
CA ALA A 400 -16.61 13.87 1.16
C ALA A 400 -16.50 13.70 -0.37
N ASN A 401 -17.20 14.55 -1.14
CA ASN A 401 -17.21 14.50 -2.60
C ASN A 401 -16.04 15.28 -3.19
N GLY A 402 -14.85 14.69 -3.12
CA GLY A 402 -13.62 15.29 -3.64
C GLY A 402 -12.67 14.26 -4.23
N ASN A 403 -11.49 14.74 -4.65
CA ASN A 403 -10.46 13.94 -5.31
C ASN A 403 -9.05 14.22 -4.76
N TYR A 404 -8.94 14.93 -3.63
CA TYR A 404 -7.66 15.33 -3.06
C TYR A 404 -7.72 15.42 -1.53
N LEU A 405 -6.73 14.81 -0.88
CA LEU A 405 -6.61 14.87 0.59
C LEU A 405 -5.27 15.50 1.00
N SER A 406 -5.36 16.49 1.88
CA SER A 406 -4.18 17.01 2.59
C SER A 406 -3.88 16.06 3.75
N TRP A 407 -2.85 15.23 3.60
CA TRP A 407 -2.52 14.19 4.58
C TRP A 407 -1.87 14.74 5.87
N GLY A 408 -1.38 15.99 5.81
CA GLY A 408 -0.53 16.57 6.85
C GLY A 408 0.86 15.91 6.86
N VAL A 409 1.69 16.22 7.84
CA VAL A 409 3.04 15.65 7.99
C VAL A 409 2.91 14.23 8.55
N ARG A 410 2.54 13.27 7.69
CA ARG A 410 2.25 11.86 8.02
C ARG A 410 2.60 10.96 6.85
N GLU A 411 3.86 10.88 6.48
CA GLU A 411 4.31 10.11 5.30
C GLU A 411 3.92 8.63 5.41
N PHE A 412 4.17 8.03 6.58
CA PHE A 412 3.87 6.61 6.80
C PHE A 412 2.36 6.34 6.83
N GLY A 413 1.61 7.18 7.54
CA GLY A 413 0.15 7.13 7.57
C GLY A 413 -0.45 7.33 6.18
N MET A 414 0.00 8.35 5.44
CA MET A 414 -0.41 8.60 4.06
C MET A 414 -0.25 7.36 3.20
N ALA A 415 0.93 6.76 3.19
CA ALA A 415 1.24 5.61 2.34
C ALA A 415 0.37 4.39 2.64
N HIS A 416 0.13 4.08 3.92
CA HIS A 416 -0.74 2.97 4.29
C HIS A 416 -2.21 3.26 4.08
N MET A 417 -2.69 4.48 4.35
CA MET A 417 -4.08 4.86 4.01
C MET A 417 -4.31 4.78 2.51
N MET A 418 -3.33 5.20 1.68
CA MET A 418 -3.39 5.02 0.22
C MET A 418 -3.48 3.54 -0.17
N ASN A 419 -2.67 2.67 0.45
CA ASN A 419 -2.76 1.22 0.23
C ASN A 419 -4.15 0.70 0.58
N GLY A 420 -4.74 1.15 1.68
CA GLY A 420 -6.11 0.81 2.07
C GLY A 420 -7.16 1.26 1.06
N MET A 421 -7.03 2.47 0.49
CA MET A 421 -7.93 2.96 -0.56
C MET A 421 -7.81 2.15 -1.84
N VAL A 422 -6.60 1.77 -2.25
CA VAL A 422 -6.38 0.93 -3.43
C VAL A 422 -6.96 -0.48 -3.23
N LEU A 423 -6.78 -1.08 -2.04
CA LEU A 423 -7.34 -2.38 -1.68
C LEU A 423 -8.88 -2.36 -1.65
N HIS A 424 -9.47 -1.25 -1.22
CA HIS A 424 -10.92 -1.08 -1.26
C HIS A 424 -11.47 -1.10 -2.69
N GLY A 425 -10.74 -0.52 -3.63
CA GLY A 425 -11.16 -0.35 -5.03
C GLY A 425 -11.90 0.98 -5.29
N GLY A 426 -12.12 1.25 -6.58
CA GLY A 426 -12.84 2.44 -7.05
C GLY A 426 -11.98 3.70 -7.23
N PHE A 427 -10.68 3.65 -6.89
CA PHE A 427 -9.76 4.79 -6.99
C PHE A 427 -8.41 4.40 -7.58
N LYS A 428 -7.80 5.35 -8.31
CA LYS A 428 -6.39 5.40 -8.66
C LYS A 428 -5.74 6.43 -7.75
N VAL A 429 -4.94 5.96 -6.79
CA VAL A 429 -4.46 6.80 -5.68
C VAL A 429 -3.00 7.17 -5.86
N TYR A 430 -2.69 8.46 -5.70
CA TYR A 430 -1.32 8.94 -5.61
C TYR A 430 -1.11 9.86 -4.41
N GLY A 431 0.08 9.78 -3.82
CA GLY A 431 0.46 10.64 -2.70
C GLY A 431 1.92 11.06 -2.78
N ALA A 432 2.22 12.25 -2.30
CA ALA A 432 3.51 12.87 -2.51
C ALA A 432 4.19 13.36 -1.24
N THR A 433 5.52 13.33 -1.29
CA THR A 433 6.42 13.97 -0.32
C THR A 433 7.75 14.30 -1.01
N PHE A 434 8.73 14.87 -0.31
CA PHE A 434 10.10 14.94 -0.81
C PHE A 434 10.73 13.55 -0.83
N PHE A 435 11.64 13.32 -1.77
CA PHE A 435 12.15 11.99 -2.03
C PHE A 435 12.92 11.40 -0.85
N MET A 436 13.69 12.19 -0.12
CA MET A 436 14.37 11.73 1.09
C MET A 436 13.39 11.19 2.14
N PHE A 437 12.17 11.75 2.24
CA PHE A 437 11.19 11.33 3.24
C PHE A 437 10.47 10.01 2.91
N MET A 438 10.80 9.36 1.76
CA MET A 438 10.41 7.98 1.52
C MET A 438 10.90 7.02 2.63
N GLU A 439 11.95 7.40 3.35
CA GLU A 439 12.47 6.60 4.46
C GLU A 439 11.44 6.42 5.58
N PHE A 440 10.64 7.45 5.88
CA PHE A 440 9.55 7.33 6.86
C PHE A 440 8.46 6.34 6.44
N MET A 441 8.27 6.12 5.15
CA MET A 441 7.20 5.27 4.62
C MET A 441 7.70 3.95 4.00
N ARG A 442 8.97 3.62 4.20
CA ARG A 442 9.67 2.51 3.54
C ARG A 442 8.92 1.18 3.62
N ASN A 443 8.36 0.84 4.79
CA ASN A 443 7.63 -0.40 4.94
C ASN A 443 6.29 -0.39 4.16
N ALA A 444 5.60 0.74 4.06
CA ALA A 444 4.37 0.84 3.26
C ALA A 444 4.64 0.57 1.77
N LEU A 445 5.78 1.04 1.24
CA LEU A 445 6.22 0.75 -0.12
C LEU A 445 6.43 -0.76 -0.33
N ARG A 446 7.13 -1.39 0.63
CA ARG A 446 7.33 -2.84 0.62
C ARG A 446 6.01 -3.61 0.68
N MET A 447 5.08 -3.18 1.51
CA MET A 447 3.76 -3.83 1.66
C MET A 447 2.91 -3.69 0.41
N SER A 448 2.92 -2.53 -0.27
CA SER A 448 2.20 -2.38 -1.55
C SER A 448 2.76 -3.31 -2.63
N ALA A 449 4.09 -3.50 -2.68
CA ALA A 449 4.73 -4.45 -3.59
C ALA A 449 4.40 -5.91 -3.24
N LEU A 450 4.42 -6.27 -1.95
CA LEU A 450 4.06 -7.61 -1.46
C LEU A 450 2.61 -7.97 -1.80
N MET A 451 1.69 -7.03 -1.61
CA MET A 451 0.26 -7.17 -1.95
C MET A 451 -0.03 -7.05 -3.44
N LYS A 452 0.94 -6.62 -4.25
CA LYS A 452 0.78 -6.40 -5.70
C LYS A 452 -0.34 -5.41 -6.03
N ILE A 453 -0.35 -4.26 -5.37
CA ILE A 453 -1.36 -3.22 -5.56
C ILE A 453 -0.79 -1.97 -6.24
N GLY A 454 -1.59 -1.32 -7.07
CA GLY A 454 -1.19 -0.21 -7.94
C GLY A 454 -1.17 1.16 -7.25
N THR A 455 -0.56 1.27 -6.07
CA THR A 455 -0.36 2.55 -5.38
C THR A 455 0.73 3.36 -6.07
N ILE A 456 0.47 4.66 -6.30
CA ILE A 456 1.41 5.57 -6.96
C ILE A 456 2.03 6.51 -5.93
N TYR A 457 3.35 6.50 -5.84
CA TYR A 457 4.11 7.36 -4.94
C TYR A 457 4.84 8.43 -5.75
N VAL A 458 4.55 9.69 -5.45
CA VAL A 458 5.13 10.85 -6.13
C VAL A 458 6.18 11.47 -5.23
N TYR A 459 7.39 11.57 -5.73
CA TYR A 459 8.51 12.16 -5.01
C TYR A 459 9.09 13.33 -5.79
N THR A 460 9.39 14.42 -5.08
CA THR A 460 10.10 15.55 -5.68
C THR A 460 11.38 15.84 -4.90
N HIS A 461 12.21 16.72 -5.45
CA HIS A 461 13.50 17.05 -4.83
C HIS A 461 14.42 15.82 -4.81
N ASP A 462 14.67 15.31 -6.00
CA ASP A 462 15.17 13.97 -6.32
C ASP A 462 16.63 13.70 -5.94
N SER A 463 17.44 14.75 -5.70
CA SER A 463 18.90 14.63 -5.51
C SER A 463 19.50 15.86 -4.83
N ILE A 464 20.82 16.00 -4.89
CA ILE A 464 21.56 17.22 -4.51
C ILE A 464 21.09 18.46 -5.28
N GLY A 465 20.41 18.28 -6.41
CA GLY A 465 19.76 19.34 -7.17
C GLY A 465 18.63 20.08 -6.43
N LEU A 466 18.23 19.57 -5.26
CA LEU A 466 17.40 20.31 -4.31
C LEU A 466 18.05 21.64 -3.89
N GLY A 467 19.35 21.62 -3.63
CA GLY A 467 20.11 22.82 -3.30
C GLY A 467 20.26 23.09 -1.81
N GLU A 468 19.92 24.30 -1.40
CA GLU A 468 20.30 24.94 -0.14
C GLU A 468 19.74 24.27 1.13
N ASP A 469 18.65 23.51 1.04
CA ASP A 469 18.06 22.78 2.18
C ASP A 469 19.04 21.73 2.77
N GLY A 470 20.00 21.26 1.95
CA GLY A 470 21.13 20.49 2.41
C GLY A 470 20.88 19.01 2.65
N PRO A 471 21.83 18.32 3.31
CA PRO A 471 21.90 16.85 3.39
C PRO A 471 20.67 16.18 4.00
N THR A 472 19.96 16.84 4.90
CA THR A 472 18.74 16.27 5.55
C THR A 472 17.56 16.14 4.59
N HIS A 473 17.61 16.80 3.44
CA HIS A 473 16.54 16.82 2.44
C HIS A 473 16.99 16.29 1.07
N GLN A 474 18.29 16.16 0.84
CA GLN A 474 18.88 15.66 -0.40
C GLN A 474 18.92 14.14 -0.42
N ALA A 475 18.20 13.53 -1.35
CA ALA A 475 18.25 12.09 -1.57
C ALA A 475 19.58 11.70 -2.22
N VAL A 476 20.21 10.65 -1.70
CA VAL A 476 21.50 10.10 -2.19
C VAL A 476 21.38 8.59 -2.38
N GLU A 477 20.99 7.85 -1.35
CA GLU A 477 20.86 6.39 -1.36
C GLU A 477 19.46 5.89 -1.76
N GLN A 478 18.45 6.76 -1.75
CA GLN A 478 17.03 6.39 -1.87
C GLN A 478 16.70 5.68 -3.19
N LEU A 479 17.27 6.11 -4.33
CA LEU A 479 17.09 5.45 -5.62
C LEU A 479 17.53 3.98 -5.57
N SER A 480 18.73 3.72 -5.06
CA SER A 480 19.26 2.36 -4.94
C SER A 480 18.43 1.51 -3.99
N THR A 481 17.98 2.06 -2.86
CA THR A 481 17.16 1.32 -1.89
C THR A 481 15.76 1.01 -2.41
N MET A 482 15.19 1.83 -3.29
CA MET A 482 13.89 1.55 -3.94
C MET A 482 14.02 0.49 -5.02
N ARG A 483 15.05 0.55 -5.85
CA ARG A 483 15.32 -0.41 -6.93
C ARG A 483 15.53 -1.86 -6.46
N VAL A 484 15.80 -2.09 -5.16
CA VAL A 484 15.91 -3.44 -4.60
C VAL A 484 14.61 -4.02 -4.06
N ILE A 485 13.49 -3.28 -4.09
CA ILE A 485 12.17 -3.81 -3.68
C ILE A 485 11.62 -4.70 -4.80
N PRO A 486 11.39 -6.00 -4.57
CA PRO A 486 10.84 -6.88 -5.61
C PRO A 486 9.48 -6.39 -6.10
N GLY A 487 9.31 -6.35 -7.44
CA GLY A 487 8.03 -5.98 -8.05
C GLY A 487 7.69 -4.48 -8.03
N PHE A 488 8.56 -3.63 -7.48
CA PHE A 488 8.41 -2.17 -7.49
C PHE A 488 8.98 -1.58 -8.80
N GLN A 489 8.44 -0.48 -9.30
CA GLN A 489 9.04 0.29 -10.39
C GLN A 489 9.36 1.71 -9.93
N THR A 490 10.57 2.17 -10.32
CA THR A 490 11.10 3.48 -9.95
C THR A 490 11.38 4.28 -11.22
N TRP A 491 10.54 5.25 -11.52
CA TRP A 491 10.64 6.10 -12.71
C TRP A 491 11.26 7.46 -12.36
N ARG A 492 12.37 7.81 -12.99
CA ARG A 492 13.05 9.10 -12.85
C ARG A 492 13.32 9.69 -14.24
N GLY A 493 12.36 10.49 -14.73
CA GLY A 493 12.40 11.07 -16.07
C GLY A 493 13.37 12.26 -16.19
N CYS A 494 14.04 12.37 -17.34
CA CYS A 494 15.02 13.44 -17.62
C CYS A 494 14.41 14.75 -18.12
N ASP A 495 13.11 14.74 -18.50
CA ASP A 495 12.41 15.92 -19.00
C ASP A 495 10.87 15.74 -18.91
N ALA A 496 10.15 16.67 -19.53
CA ALA A 496 8.69 16.67 -19.50
C ALA A 496 8.09 15.46 -20.22
N VAL A 497 8.70 14.96 -21.28
CA VAL A 497 8.21 13.83 -22.07
C VAL A 497 8.34 12.53 -21.28
N GLU A 498 9.52 12.24 -20.73
CA GLU A 498 9.70 11.06 -19.87
C GLU A 498 8.83 11.14 -18.61
N SER A 499 8.59 12.32 -18.05
CA SER A 499 7.69 12.52 -16.91
C SER A 499 6.24 12.17 -17.28
N ALA A 500 5.78 12.56 -18.47
CA ALA A 500 4.43 12.24 -18.96
C ALA A 500 4.26 10.72 -19.21
N VAL A 501 5.26 10.09 -19.84
CA VAL A 501 5.28 8.63 -20.04
C VAL A 501 5.28 7.89 -18.70
N SER A 502 6.07 8.35 -17.72
CA SER A 502 6.12 7.75 -16.37
C SER A 502 4.74 7.73 -15.70
N TRP A 503 3.97 8.82 -15.81
CA TRP A 503 2.59 8.89 -15.32
C TRP A 503 1.66 7.92 -16.06
N LYS A 504 1.74 7.86 -17.40
CA LYS A 504 0.97 6.90 -18.20
C LYS A 504 1.23 5.47 -17.73
N MET A 505 2.51 5.11 -17.58
CA MET A 505 2.91 3.77 -17.14
C MET A 505 2.46 3.45 -15.70
N ALA A 506 2.52 4.43 -14.79
CA ALA A 506 2.03 4.27 -13.43
C ALA A 506 0.52 3.99 -13.37
N MET A 507 -0.28 4.72 -14.16
CA MET A 507 -1.74 4.52 -14.23
C MET A 507 -2.11 3.16 -14.83
N LEU A 508 -1.38 2.68 -15.84
CA LEU A 508 -1.59 1.37 -16.46
C LEU A 508 -1.20 0.21 -15.53
N ARG A 509 -0.31 0.45 -14.57
CA ARG A 509 0.22 -0.58 -13.67
C ARG A 509 -0.68 -0.80 -12.45
N GLY A 510 -1.83 -1.43 -12.65
CA GLY A 510 -2.80 -1.66 -11.57
C GLY A 510 -2.43 -2.75 -10.55
N ASN A 511 -1.47 -3.62 -10.88
CA ASN A 511 -1.12 -4.81 -10.11
C ASN A 511 0.25 -4.75 -9.40
N ALA A 512 0.84 -3.59 -9.31
CA ALA A 512 2.08 -3.36 -8.56
C ALA A 512 2.34 -1.85 -8.38
N PRO A 513 3.07 -1.44 -7.34
CA PRO A 513 3.31 -0.04 -7.05
C PRO A 513 4.33 0.59 -7.99
N THR A 514 4.23 1.91 -8.12
CA THR A 514 5.13 2.72 -8.92
C THR A 514 5.53 3.98 -8.16
N ALA A 515 6.83 4.30 -8.14
CA ALA A 515 7.34 5.59 -7.72
C ALA A 515 7.68 6.47 -8.94
N LEU A 516 7.27 7.71 -8.86
CA LEU A 516 7.56 8.77 -9.83
C LEU A 516 8.45 9.81 -9.16
N ILE A 517 9.65 10.01 -9.66
CA ILE A 517 10.68 10.81 -9.00
C ILE A 517 11.05 12.01 -9.87
N PHE A 518 10.91 13.21 -9.32
CA PHE A 518 10.97 14.47 -10.06
C PHE A 518 11.94 15.48 -9.44
N SER A 519 12.60 16.26 -10.29
CA SER A 519 13.53 17.31 -9.91
C SER A 519 12.85 18.57 -9.38
N ARG A 520 13.57 19.33 -8.56
CA ARG A 520 13.23 20.72 -8.21
C ARG A 520 13.68 21.69 -9.30
N GLN A 521 14.87 21.49 -9.85
CA GLN A 521 15.48 22.31 -10.89
C GLN A 521 14.88 22.04 -12.27
N ALA A 522 14.95 23.03 -13.15
CA ALA A 522 14.54 22.90 -14.54
C ALA A 522 15.49 21.95 -15.31
N LEU A 523 14.94 21.16 -16.21
CA LEU A 523 15.64 20.21 -17.05
C LEU A 523 15.46 20.61 -18.53
N THR A 524 16.54 20.49 -19.31
CA THR A 524 16.50 20.75 -20.76
C THR A 524 15.75 19.62 -21.46
N ALA A 525 14.82 19.97 -22.32
CA ALA A 525 14.07 19.00 -23.12
C ALA A 525 14.98 18.32 -24.15
N MET A 526 14.80 17.00 -24.32
CA MET A 526 15.58 16.20 -25.25
C MET A 526 14.80 16.00 -26.57
N GLN A 527 15.51 16.18 -27.69
CA GLN A 527 14.94 15.87 -29.01
C GLN A 527 14.84 14.36 -29.19
N ARG A 528 13.67 13.89 -29.65
CA ARG A 528 13.40 12.46 -29.90
C ARG A 528 12.62 12.25 -31.18
N THR A 529 12.85 11.13 -31.83
CA THR A 529 11.96 10.58 -32.87
C THR A 529 10.73 9.96 -32.20
N ALA A 530 9.68 9.75 -32.96
CA ALA A 530 8.48 9.07 -32.47
C ALA A 530 8.76 7.65 -31.93
N GLU A 531 9.71 6.93 -32.54
CA GLU A 531 10.16 5.62 -32.06
C GLU A 531 10.87 5.71 -30.72
N GLN A 532 11.73 6.70 -30.52
CA GLN A 532 12.40 6.93 -29.23
C GLN A 532 11.40 7.29 -28.13
N VAL A 533 10.38 8.11 -28.43
CA VAL A 533 9.30 8.41 -27.49
C VAL A 533 8.55 7.13 -27.08
N ALA A 534 8.20 6.28 -28.05
CA ALA A 534 7.54 5.00 -27.75
C ALA A 534 8.45 4.05 -26.93
N ASN A 535 9.76 4.09 -27.15
CA ASN A 535 10.71 3.25 -26.43
C ASN A 535 10.94 3.69 -24.96
N ILE A 536 10.52 4.89 -24.54
CA ILE A 536 10.57 5.32 -23.13
C ILE A 536 9.79 4.32 -22.24
N GLU A 537 8.66 3.80 -22.72
CA GLU A 537 7.83 2.83 -21.97
C GLU A 537 8.59 1.54 -21.61
N LYS A 538 9.66 1.22 -22.34
CA LYS A 538 10.54 0.08 -22.09
C LYS A 538 11.54 0.30 -20.95
N GLY A 539 11.57 1.51 -20.37
CA GLY A 539 12.38 1.85 -19.19
C GLY A 539 13.84 2.20 -19.47
N GLY A 540 14.34 1.95 -20.66
CA GLY A 540 15.68 2.34 -21.11
C GLY A 540 15.78 2.28 -22.61
N TYR A 541 16.37 3.30 -23.26
CA TYR A 541 16.43 3.40 -24.72
C TYR A 541 17.63 4.24 -25.16
N VAL A 542 18.04 4.07 -26.41
CA VAL A 542 19.10 4.91 -27.02
C VAL A 542 18.52 6.29 -27.33
N LEU A 543 18.95 7.29 -26.57
CA LEU A 543 18.56 8.68 -26.76
C LEU A 543 19.39 9.33 -27.87
N LYS A 544 20.71 9.10 -27.86
CA LYS A 544 21.64 9.59 -28.88
C LYS A 544 22.56 8.46 -29.29
N ASP A 545 22.61 8.15 -30.57
CA ASP A 545 23.53 7.14 -31.10
C ASP A 545 24.73 7.80 -31.78
N CYS A 546 25.75 7.03 -32.07
CA CYS A 546 26.96 7.43 -32.79
C CYS A 546 27.02 6.76 -34.16
N ASP A 547 27.87 7.27 -35.04
CA ASP A 547 28.13 6.66 -36.34
C ASP A 547 29.03 5.42 -36.15
N GLY A 548 28.52 4.24 -36.56
CA GLY A 548 29.24 2.97 -36.45
C GLY A 548 29.19 2.33 -35.06
N ASN A 549 30.28 1.73 -34.63
CA ASN A 549 30.34 1.07 -33.32
C ASN A 549 30.67 2.08 -32.22
N ALA A 550 29.96 2.02 -31.11
CA ALA A 550 30.25 2.84 -29.95
C ALA A 550 31.55 2.36 -29.26
N ASP A 551 32.41 3.29 -28.93
CA ASP A 551 33.61 3.08 -28.08
C ASP A 551 33.18 2.98 -26.61
N VAL A 552 32.16 3.74 -26.23
CA VAL A 552 31.60 3.77 -24.88
C VAL A 552 30.09 4.06 -24.90
N ILE A 553 29.37 3.51 -23.94
CA ILE A 553 27.96 3.81 -23.71
C ILE A 553 27.83 4.58 -22.39
N PHE A 554 27.24 5.77 -22.45
CA PHE A 554 26.82 6.52 -21.27
C PHE A 554 25.39 6.11 -20.89
N ILE A 555 25.18 5.70 -19.65
CA ILE A 555 23.87 5.34 -19.10
C ILE A 555 23.52 6.37 -18.04
N SER A 556 22.41 7.07 -18.23
CA SER A 556 22.01 8.10 -17.28
C SER A 556 20.50 8.12 -17.06
N THR A 557 20.05 8.74 -15.98
CA THR A 557 18.64 8.90 -15.63
C THR A 557 18.40 10.27 -15.01
N GLY A 558 17.16 10.76 -15.14
CA GLY A 558 16.76 12.02 -14.52
C GLY A 558 17.60 13.22 -14.98
N SER A 559 17.90 14.10 -14.06
CA SER A 559 18.61 15.37 -14.34
C SER A 559 20.00 15.20 -14.95
N GLU A 560 20.64 14.06 -14.82
CA GLU A 560 22.00 13.84 -15.29
C GLU A 560 22.07 13.40 -16.76
N VAL A 561 20.93 13.13 -17.42
CA VAL A 561 20.90 12.79 -18.86
C VAL A 561 21.41 13.94 -19.72
N GLY A 562 21.08 15.19 -19.36
CA GLY A 562 21.60 16.37 -20.04
C GLY A 562 23.14 16.42 -20.01
N LEU A 563 23.72 16.19 -18.83
CA LEU A 563 25.17 16.13 -18.65
C LEU A 563 25.80 15.01 -19.48
N ALA A 564 25.14 13.84 -19.57
CA ALA A 564 25.64 12.73 -20.40
C ALA A 564 25.65 13.09 -21.91
N VAL A 565 24.62 13.80 -22.39
CA VAL A 565 24.54 14.28 -23.78
C VAL A 565 25.64 15.32 -24.05
N GLU A 566 25.80 16.32 -23.19
CA GLU A 566 26.85 17.36 -23.32
C GLU A 566 28.26 16.75 -23.32
N ALA A 567 28.49 15.79 -22.43
CA ALA A 567 29.80 15.10 -22.39
C ALA A 567 30.05 14.25 -23.65
N ALA A 568 29.03 13.59 -24.19
CA ALA A 568 29.14 12.84 -25.43
C ALA A 568 29.42 13.74 -26.64
N GLU A 569 28.86 14.94 -26.68
CA GLU A 569 29.13 15.94 -27.75
C GLU A 569 30.52 16.55 -27.67
N ALA A 570 31.05 16.67 -26.47
CA ALA A 570 32.38 17.24 -26.24
C ALA A 570 33.52 16.20 -26.34
N MET A 571 33.22 14.92 -26.46
CA MET A 571 34.22 13.84 -26.50
C MET A 571 34.59 13.46 -27.93
N ASP A 572 35.89 13.37 -28.21
CA ASP A 572 36.40 12.86 -29.48
C ASP A 572 36.45 11.32 -29.47
N ALA A 573 35.26 10.69 -29.47
CA ALA A 573 35.01 9.25 -29.49
C ALA A 573 33.58 8.95 -29.91
N ASN A 574 33.31 7.73 -30.34
CA ASN A 574 31.96 7.27 -30.66
C ASN A 574 31.19 6.95 -29.37
N VAL A 575 30.37 7.87 -28.91
CA VAL A 575 29.59 7.73 -27.66
C VAL A 575 28.13 7.49 -27.95
N ARG A 576 27.58 6.40 -27.43
CA ARG A 576 26.12 6.19 -27.35
C ARG A 576 25.62 6.70 -26.00
N VAL A 577 24.52 7.47 -25.99
CA VAL A 577 23.84 7.89 -24.77
C VAL A 577 22.53 7.14 -24.64
N VAL A 578 22.36 6.46 -23.50
CA VAL A 578 21.17 5.74 -23.11
C VAL A 578 20.48 6.50 -21.96
N SER A 579 19.25 6.93 -22.17
CA SER A 579 18.38 7.34 -21.07
C SER A 579 17.71 6.11 -20.47
N MET A 580 17.76 5.96 -19.14
CA MET A 580 17.22 4.82 -18.40
C MET A 580 16.27 5.30 -17.30
N PRO A 581 15.08 5.82 -17.66
CA PRO A 581 14.13 6.35 -16.69
C PRO A 581 13.60 5.32 -15.69
N CYS A 582 13.61 4.00 -16.02
CA CYS A 582 13.16 2.94 -15.13
C CYS A 582 13.96 1.64 -15.35
N CYS A 583 14.86 1.35 -14.45
CA CYS A 583 15.69 0.14 -14.51
C CYS A 583 14.87 -1.15 -14.53
N GLU A 584 13.82 -1.22 -13.73
CA GLU A 584 12.98 -2.43 -13.57
C GLU A 584 12.17 -2.71 -14.84
N ALA A 585 11.69 -1.68 -15.52
CA ALA A 585 10.99 -1.82 -16.80
C ALA A 585 11.94 -2.25 -17.92
N PHE A 586 13.18 -1.73 -17.92
CA PHE A 586 14.22 -2.14 -18.85
C PHE A 586 14.66 -3.59 -18.63
N ASP A 587 14.84 -3.99 -17.39
CA ASP A 587 15.21 -5.37 -17.03
C ASP A 587 14.17 -6.41 -17.44
N ALA A 588 12.90 -6.01 -17.51
CA ALA A 588 11.80 -6.86 -17.95
C ALA A 588 11.73 -7.07 -19.47
N GLN A 589 12.52 -6.31 -20.26
CA GLN A 589 12.59 -6.48 -21.71
C GLN A 589 13.32 -7.78 -22.09
N ASP A 590 13.08 -8.26 -23.31
CA ASP A 590 13.80 -9.41 -23.82
C ASP A 590 15.32 -9.11 -24.01
N GLN A 591 16.10 -10.17 -24.12
CA GLN A 591 17.56 -10.04 -24.23
C GLN A 591 17.97 -9.29 -25.50
N ALA A 592 17.25 -9.47 -26.61
CA ALA A 592 17.59 -8.84 -27.88
C ALA A 592 17.43 -7.31 -27.79
N TYR A 593 16.36 -6.83 -27.14
CA TYR A 593 16.19 -5.39 -26.89
C TYR A 593 17.27 -4.84 -25.98
N ARG A 594 17.54 -5.51 -24.86
CA ARG A 594 18.59 -5.08 -23.92
C ARG A 594 19.96 -5.02 -24.58
N ASP A 595 20.30 -5.98 -25.42
CA ASP A 595 21.57 -6.01 -26.15
C ASP A 595 21.62 -4.94 -27.25
N ALA A 596 20.50 -4.61 -27.88
CA ALA A 596 20.42 -3.51 -28.84
C ALA A 596 20.70 -2.14 -28.18
N VAL A 597 20.20 -1.94 -26.96
CA VAL A 597 20.38 -0.71 -26.18
C VAL A 597 21.77 -0.67 -25.54
N LEU A 598 22.15 -1.73 -24.84
CA LEU A 598 23.43 -1.89 -24.14
C LEU A 598 24.29 -2.94 -24.84
N THR A 599 24.86 -2.59 -25.99
CA THR A 599 25.64 -3.51 -26.83
C THR A 599 26.66 -4.29 -26.00
N PRO A 600 26.62 -5.64 -26.05
CA PRO A 600 27.57 -6.48 -25.33
C PRO A 600 29.03 -6.19 -25.71
N GLY A 601 29.92 -6.19 -24.72
CA GLY A 601 31.34 -5.96 -24.91
C GLY A 601 31.77 -4.48 -25.02
N VAL A 602 30.84 -3.55 -25.22
CA VAL A 602 31.11 -2.12 -25.20
C VAL A 602 31.31 -1.63 -23.76
N LYS A 603 32.30 -0.81 -23.51
CA LYS A 603 32.55 -0.16 -22.22
C LYS A 603 31.42 0.77 -21.83
N ARG A 604 31.15 0.91 -20.52
CA ARG A 604 30.01 1.68 -20.04
C ARG A 604 30.37 2.60 -18.88
N VAL A 605 29.72 3.76 -18.85
CA VAL A 605 29.79 4.73 -17.75
C VAL A 605 28.40 5.05 -17.30
N ALA A 606 28.11 4.92 -16.01
CA ALA A 606 26.84 5.37 -15.41
C ALA A 606 27.00 6.74 -14.75
N ILE A 607 25.97 7.59 -14.93
CA ILE A 607 25.95 8.98 -14.45
C ILE A 607 24.63 9.22 -13.74
N GLU A 608 24.68 9.33 -12.40
CA GLU A 608 23.49 9.55 -11.56
C GLU A 608 23.87 10.25 -10.25
N ALA A 609 23.18 11.32 -9.90
CA ALA A 609 23.31 11.99 -8.60
C ALA A 609 22.66 11.18 -7.47
N GLY A 610 23.15 9.97 -7.29
CA GLY A 610 22.82 8.98 -6.28
C GLY A 610 24.00 8.03 -6.09
N VAL A 611 23.91 7.09 -5.13
CA VAL A 611 24.97 6.11 -4.90
C VAL A 611 25.07 5.08 -6.03
N ALA A 612 26.25 4.53 -6.23
CA ALA A 612 26.60 3.69 -7.38
C ALA A 612 26.01 2.27 -7.38
N GLN A 613 25.50 1.78 -6.26
CA GLN A 613 25.22 0.35 -6.01
C GLN A 613 24.32 -0.30 -7.07
N SER A 614 23.28 0.37 -7.53
CA SER A 614 22.37 -0.17 -8.55
C SER A 614 22.96 -0.19 -9.96
N TRP A 615 24.07 0.53 -10.21
CA TRP A 615 24.68 0.66 -11.53
C TRP A 615 25.68 -0.44 -11.86
N TYR A 616 26.30 -1.10 -10.88
CA TYR A 616 27.24 -2.19 -11.12
C TYR A 616 26.68 -3.32 -11.97
N LYS A 617 25.37 -3.55 -11.91
CA LYS A 617 24.66 -4.52 -12.75
C LYS A 617 24.82 -4.21 -14.25
N TYR A 618 24.88 -2.93 -14.62
CA TYR A 618 24.91 -2.47 -16.00
C TYR A 618 26.32 -2.17 -16.50
N VAL A 619 27.19 -1.63 -15.64
CA VAL A 619 28.55 -1.23 -16.03
C VAL A 619 29.61 -2.28 -15.72
N GLY A 620 29.31 -3.24 -14.84
CA GLY A 620 30.34 -4.19 -14.35
C GLY A 620 31.26 -3.57 -13.29
N LEU A 621 32.20 -4.35 -12.80
CA LEU A 621 33.17 -3.87 -11.79
C LEU A 621 34.24 -2.95 -12.39
N ASP A 622 34.51 -3.06 -13.70
CA ASP A 622 35.50 -2.28 -14.44
C ASP A 622 34.89 -1.11 -15.21
N GLY A 623 33.56 -0.86 -15.03
CA GLY A 623 32.87 0.26 -15.67
C GLY A 623 33.09 1.58 -14.95
N GLY A 624 32.82 2.68 -15.65
CA GLY A 624 32.93 4.03 -15.10
C GLY A 624 31.68 4.42 -14.28
N LEU A 625 31.91 5.21 -13.24
CA LEU A 625 30.84 5.68 -12.34
C LEU A 625 31.07 7.15 -11.99
N VAL A 626 30.10 8.00 -12.37
CA VAL A 626 29.97 9.39 -11.91
C VAL A 626 28.77 9.43 -11.00
N CYS A 627 28.97 9.15 -9.72
CA CYS A 627 27.95 8.92 -8.71
C CYS A 627 28.38 9.55 -7.38
N MET A 628 27.39 9.74 -6.48
CA MET A 628 27.64 10.21 -5.10
C MET A 628 28.45 9.18 -4.30
N LYS A 629 29.37 9.69 -3.48
CA LYS A 629 30.21 8.90 -2.57
C LYS A 629 30.03 9.29 -1.11
N SER A 630 29.27 10.36 -0.87
CA SER A 630 28.96 10.92 0.45
C SER A 630 27.60 11.57 0.41
N PHE A 631 27.09 12.01 1.55
CA PHE A 631 25.95 12.92 1.61
C PHE A 631 26.29 14.25 0.92
N GLY A 632 25.24 15.01 0.54
CA GLY A 632 25.38 16.33 -0.05
C GLY A 632 25.79 17.42 0.95
N GLU A 633 25.66 18.65 0.54
CA GLU A 633 25.99 19.86 1.31
C GLU A 633 24.95 20.95 1.06
N SER A 634 24.92 21.99 1.91
CA SER A 634 24.03 23.15 1.75
C SER A 634 24.70 24.20 0.87
N ALA A 635 24.30 24.26 -0.39
CA ALA A 635 24.75 25.27 -1.35
C ALA A 635 23.77 25.34 -2.54
N PRO A 636 23.87 26.35 -3.43
CA PRO A 636 23.15 26.37 -4.69
C PRO A 636 23.43 25.11 -5.54
N ALA A 637 22.40 24.56 -6.18
CA ALA A 637 22.51 23.31 -6.93
C ALA A 637 23.68 23.27 -7.94
N PRO A 638 23.97 24.30 -8.77
CA PRO A 638 25.11 24.29 -9.69
C PRO A 638 26.45 24.13 -9.00
N GLU A 639 26.63 24.69 -7.80
CA GLU A 639 27.86 24.56 -7.02
C GLU A 639 28.00 23.12 -6.49
N LEU A 640 26.90 22.51 -6.03
CA LEU A 640 26.87 21.12 -5.56
C LEU A 640 27.20 20.13 -6.68
N PHE A 641 26.55 20.26 -7.84
CA PHE A 641 26.88 19.40 -8.98
C PHE A 641 28.38 19.48 -9.35
N LYS A 642 28.96 20.67 -9.33
CA LYS A 642 30.38 20.86 -9.59
C LYS A 642 31.26 20.24 -8.49
N GLU A 643 30.93 20.49 -7.22
CA GLU A 643 31.69 19.98 -6.05
C GLU A 643 31.73 18.46 -6.04
N PHE A 644 30.60 17.82 -6.30
CA PHE A 644 30.50 16.36 -6.31
C PHE A 644 30.88 15.72 -7.64
N GLY A 645 31.44 16.49 -8.58
CA GLY A 645 32.03 16.00 -9.80
C GLY A 645 31.06 15.67 -10.94
N PHE A 646 29.85 16.17 -10.88
CA PHE A 646 28.90 16.08 -12.00
C PHE A 646 29.19 17.18 -13.02
N THR A 647 30.31 17.04 -13.73
CA THR A 647 30.78 17.97 -14.75
C THR A 647 31.14 17.23 -16.03
N VAL A 648 31.05 17.91 -17.17
CA VAL A 648 31.43 17.38 -18.49
C VAL A 648 32.83 16.81 -18.47
N ASP A 649 33.79 17.57 -17.92
CA ASP A 649 35.21 17.18 -17.84
C ASP A 649 35.39 15.87 -17.05
N ASN A 650 34.71 15.68 -15.92
CA ASN A 650 34.82 14.47 -15.11
C ASN A 650 34.15 13.27 -15.78
N VAL A 651 33.03 13.44 -16.48
CA VAL A 651 32.40 12.37 -17.28
C VAL A 651 33.35 11.92 -18.38
N ILE A 652 33.95 12.85 -19.11
CA ILE A 652 34.94 12.57 -20.17
C ILE A 652 36.20 11.88 -19.59
N ALA A 653 36.73 12.38 -18.48
CA ALA A 653 37.89 11.76 -17.82
C ALA A 653 37.57 10.31 -17.38
N THR A 654 36.39 10.08 -16.79
CA THR A 654 35.94 8.76 -16.40
C THR A 654 35.80 7.83 -17.62
N ALA A 655 35.23 8.32 -18.71
CA ALA A 655 35.09 7.55 -19.95
C ALA A 655 36.42 7.17 -20.55
N LYS A 656 37.38 8.12 -20.65
CA LYS A 656 38.76 7.87 -21.14
C LYS A 656 39.47 6.81 -20.29
N ALA A 657 39.32 6.86 -18.97
CA ALA A 657 39.93 5.87 -18.08
C ALA A 657 39.37 4.44 -18.28
N VAL A 658 38.13 4.30 -18.78
CA VAL A 658 37.47 3.00 -19.04
C VAL A 658 37.79 2.47 -20.44
N ILE A 659 37.95 3.35 -21.41
CA ILE A 659 38.30 2.98 -22.80
C ILE A 659 39.77 2.57 -22.89
N GLY A 660 40.69 3.23 -22.20
CA GLY A 660 42.16 3.01 -22.15
C GLY A 660 42.92 4.07 -22.87
#